data_33bf9bb52ad3621f3fe0a9bf89aea08e
#
_entry.id   33bf9bb52ad3621f3fe0a9bf89aea08e
#
_cell.length_a   1.000
_cell.length_b   1.000
_cell.length_c   1.000
_cell.angle_alpha   90.00
_cell.angle_beta   90.00
_cell.angle_gamma   90.00
#
_symmetry.space_group_name_H-M   'P 1'
#
loop_
_entity.id
_entity.type
_entity.pdbx_description
1 polymer ?
#
loop_
_entity_poly.entity_id
_entity_poly.type
_entity_poly.pdbx_seq_one_letter_code
_entity_poly.pdbx_strand_id
1 'polypeptide(L)'
;MSPSCRILFCIAAFSLLLLSRNSPAQEAATTTAGNLFFTEKIEPILKRYCFECHSHESDSMSGGLTLDSRNGWTTGGDHGPAIVPKKPDESLLIQAVRRDSEELQMPPGERLSQETVALLVEWVKRGAVDPRKPVTPGKSPGAPLDWWSLRPLVRPEVPSLNGQNKPGNPIDAFVQHKLQSAELTPTNPADRRTLIRRAYFDLHGLPPTPDNVKAFADDAAPGAWEKIIDGLLNSPRYGERWARHWLDTVHFADTHGCEHDVFRPNAWRYRDYVIDSFNHDTPWPRFIREQLAADHFFPKQTNLTPALGFIAAGPLELSRASTAPVTFDYLDRDDMVTQTMAAFASTTANCARCHDHKFDPITQEDYYSLQAVFAGIGKGDIEFDASPEIAAQRQHWTALIDRADRGELSNDKSKEIANLAKSWEASAAEQPALWTTLCPTVFVSSGGATLKRLDDDSLLATGHRPDTDTYTISAPLALNSLTALRLEVLPDESLPAKGPGRCDNGNLHLNEVEIYLNDNESRRLNIRSAVADWDQEGWTIDHSLDSNVKTAWGIYPKVGEAHHAVFELEEAAKLKADSQVTVVLKQLHGGSHLIGRCRMYATDADGAAAKVVPQAVAAAMKVPKSERTPEQHNAVLSFAVKSVAEQRLKALPPQSSVYAASPWYSRSTKLTQPMTPQVVRVLNRGSIDQPGEVASPGSLSAIPTLPGRFELSDAQNESFRRAALADWLAARENPLTRRSVVNRVWAKHFGRGICDTLNDFGRMGGEPSHPQLLDWLAVWFRDDANGSVKELHRLIMTSQTYQRSCQLHEKAGHRDPNNRLLWRMNRHSLDAESFRDAVLQISGRIDLTMYGPGIQQFTQSKGAQATPELDYDAFDWTSEVAARRNIYRVVWRGIADPFMESLDFPDLGLLAPKRSHSVSALQALATFNNDFVLHHSEVLANKLSAKFSTSRDQIREACRLVYLREPRSGEREMLLTYTNKHGLAATCRLLFNSNEFMFVD
;
A
#
# COMPACT_ATOMS: atom_id res chain seq x y z
N MET A 1 3.72 52.60 36.37
CA MET A 1 4.00 54.03 36.62
C MET A 1 4.63 54.61 35.35
N SER A 2 3.86 55.37 34.61
CA SER A 2 4.31 56.39 33.68
C SER A 2 4.91 57.56 34.49
N PRO A 3 5.53 58.60 33.93
CA PRO A 3 5.57 59.06 32.54
C PRO A 3 6.85 59.88 32.13
N SER A 4 6.84 60.27 30.87
CA SER A 4 7.00 61.64 30.38
C SER A 4 8.37 62.24 30.04
N CYS A 5 8.45 62.61 28.77
CA CYS A 5 8.56 64.00 28.26
C CYS A 5 9.96 64.69 28.29
N ARG A 6 10.45 65.12 27.23
CA ARG A 6 10.27 66.36 26.42
C ARG A 6 11.49 66.54 25.52
N ILE A 7 11.33 66.78 24.21
CA ILE A 7 11.14 68.03 23.46
C ILE A 7 12.35 68.99 23.55
N LEU A 8 12.90 69.28 22.40
CA LEU A 8 13.12 70.52 21.67
C LEU A 8 14.56 70.90 21.23
N PHE A 9 14.57 71.39 20.03
CA PHE A 9 15.30 72.45 19.31
C PHE A 9 16.62 72.03 18.63
N CYS A 10 16.73 72.15 17.41
CA CYS A 10 16.53 73.08 16.32
C CYS A 10 17.86 73.50 15.67
N ILE A 11 17.79 73.60 14.39
CA ILE A 11 18.46 74.56 13.46
C ILE A 11 19.68 74.08 12.67
N ALA A 12 19.33 73.80 11.41
CA ALA A 12 19.89 74.26 10.14
C ALA A 12 21.43 74.20 9.95
N ALA A 13 21.83 73.34 8.99
CA ALA A 13 22.83 73.72 8.00
C ALA A 13 22.41 73.16 6.62
N PHE A 14 22.06 74.08 5.77
CA PHE A 14 21.81 73.92 4.34
C PHE A 14 23.15 73.52 3.66
N SER A 15 23.20 72.35 3.07
CA SER A 15 24.19 72.02 2.06
C SER A 15 23.49 71.36 0.88
N LEU A 16 23.40 72.08 -0.20
CA LEU A 16 22.94 71.60 -1.51
C LEU A 16 23.66 70.34 -1.92
N LEU A 17 22.96 69.24 -1.98
CA LEU A 17 23.28 68.10 -2.86
C LEU A 17 22.28 68.14 -4.01
N LEU A 18 22.75 68.64 -5.15
CA LEU A 18 22.12 68.52 -6.46
C LEU A 18 21.90 67.04 -6.76
N LEU A 19 20.72 66.51 -6.43
CA LEU A 19 20.18 65.31 -7.08
C LEU A 19 19.78 65.75 -8.48
N SER A 20 20.58 65.41 -9.47
CA SER A 20 20.25 65.45 -10.87
C SER A 20 19.11 64.47 -11.14
N ARG A 21 17.87 64.93 -11.03
CA ARG A 21 16.70 64.28 -11.64
C ARG A 21 16.89 64.37 -13.14
N ASN A 22 17.23 63.20 -13.80
CA ASN A 22 17.11 63.09 -15.25
C ASN A 22 15.69 63.52 -15.66
N SER A 23 15.57 64.39 -16.63
CA SER A 23 14.32 64.81 -17.17
C SER A 23 13.62 63.63 -17.88
N PRO A 24 12.26 63.56 -17.88
CA PRO A 24 11.51 62.51 -18.58
C PRO A 24 11.88 62.30 -20.05
N ALA A 25 12.36 63.39 -20.72
CA ALA A 25 12.83 63.33 -22.09
C ALA A 25 14.20 62.62 -22.26
N GLN A 26 15.05 62.66 -21.24
CA GLN A 26 16.36 62.00 -21.24
C GLN A 26 16.24 60.49 -20.90
N GLU A 27 15.26 60.11 -20.06
CA GLU A 27 14.91 58.72 -19.80
C GLU A 27 14.27 58.04 -21.01
N ALA A 28 13.37 58.75 -21.72
CA ALA A 28 12.75 58.27 -22.96
C ALA A 28 13.77 58.09 -24.10
N ALA A 29 14.75 58.99 -24.22
CA ALA A 29 15.80 58.88 -25.22
C ALA A 29 16.78 57.73 -24.95
N THR A 30 17.11 57.45 -23.67
CA THR A 30 17.96 56.33 -23.25
C THR A 30 17.25 54.98 -23.46
N THR A 31 15.95 54.87 -23.20
CA THR A 31 15.15 53.71 -23.44
C THR A 31 15.01 53.38 -24.92
N THR A 32 14.81 54.38 -25.78
CA THR A 32 14.72 54.21 -27.23
C THR A 32 16.05 53.73 -27.81
N ALA A 33 17.18 54.27 -27.39
CA ALA A 33 18.53 53.82 -27.79
C ALA A 33 18.87 52.40 -27.29
N GLY A 34 18.41 52.02 -26.09
CA GLY A 34 18.54 50.68 -25.53
C GLY A 34 17.72 49.65 -26.31
N ASN A 35 16.47 49.99 -26.68
CA ASN A 35 15.63 49.11 -27.49
C ASN A 35 16.20 48.87 -28.88
N LEU A 36 16.75 49.92 -29.54
CA LEU A 36 17.39 49.76 -30.85
C LEU A 36 18.62 48.90 -30.78
N PHE A 37 19.45 49.07 -29.75
CA PHE A 37 20.63 48.27 -29.54
C PHE A 37 20.28 46.79 -29.33
N PHE A 38 19.22 46.50 -28.57
CA PHE A 38 18.74 45.14 -28.39
C PHE A 38 18.29 44.53 -29.71
N THR A 39 17.39 45.17 -30.43
CA THR A 39 16.75 44.62 -31.62
C THR A 39 17.75 44.46 -32.77
N GLU A 40 18.71 45.37 -32.95
CA GLU A 40 19.65 45.30 -34.04
C GLU A 40 20.92 44.48 -33.77
N LYS A 41 21.36 44.37 -32.50
CA LYS A 41 22.63 43.72 -32.14
C LYS A 41 22.46 42.46 -31.27
N ILE A 42 21.55 42.43 -30.31
CA ILE A 42 21.45 41.39 -29.32
C ILE A 42 20.48 40.28 -29.76
N GLU A 43 19.28 40.65 -30.18
CA GLU A 43 18.25 39.66 -30.58
C GLU A 43 18.74 38.73 -31.73
N PRO A 44 19.45 39.19 -32.76
CA PRO A 44 20.02 38.31 -33.77
C PRO A 44 21.04 37.30 -33.20
N ILE A 45 21.85 37.71 -32.20
CA ILE A 45 22.79 36.83 -31.52
C ILE A 45 22.03 35.74 -30.74
N LEU A 46 21.03 36.14 -29.94
CA LEU A 46 20.21 35.17 -29.17
C LEU A 46 19.50 34.20 -30.11
N LYS A 47 18.90 34.69 -31.21
CA LYS A 47 18.21 33.85 -32.20
C LYS A 47 19.15 32.82 -32.85
N ARG A 48 20.37 33.23 -33.18
CA ARG A 48 21.30 32.40 -33.91
C ARG A 48 22.00 31.34 -33.06
N TYR A 49 22.30 31.64 -31.79
CA TYR A 49 23.16 30.82 -30.95
C TYR A 49 22.54 30.25 -29.70
N CYS A 50 21.35 30.73 -29.33
CA CYS A 50 20.72 30.37 -28.05
C CYS A 50 19.29 29.76 -28.16
N PHE A 51 18.47 30.23 -29.13
CA PHE A 51 17.06 29.86 -29.19
C PHE A 51 16.80 28.41 -29.58
N GLU A 52 17.75 27.76 -30.27
CA GLU A 52 17.62 26.35 -30.61
C GLU A 52 17.44 25.46 -29.36
N CYS A 53 18.05 25.85 -28.21
CA CYS A 53 17.99 25.12 -26.93
C CYS A 53 17.30 25.91 -25.82
N HIS A 54 17.18 27.24 -25.93
CA HIS A 54 16.72 28.13 -24.88
C HIS A 54 15.58 29.08 -25.35
N SER A 55 14.56 28.51 -25.99
CA SER A 55 13.35 29.26 -26.38
C SER A 55 12.08 28.45 -26.08
N HIS A 56 10.93 29.10 -26.04
CA HIS A 56 9.62 28.44 -25.90
C HIS A 56 9.24 27.60 -27.14
N GLU A 57 9.90 27.80 -28.26
CA GLU A 57 9.69 27.06 -29.51
C GLU A 57 10.65 25.87 -29.65
N SER A 58 11.65 25.72 -28.75
CA SER A 58 12.62 24.63 -28.83
C SER A 58 12.03 23.32 -28.32
N ASP A 59 12.34 22.19 -28.99
CA ASP A 59 11.90 20.85 -28.58
C ASP A 59 12.49 20.40 -27.22
N SER A 60 13.60 20.99 -26.79
CA SER A 60 14.25 20.74 -25.51
C SER A 60 14.65 22.06 -24.84
N MET A 61 13.98 22.41 -23.75
CA MET A 61 14.31 23.59 -22.95
C MET A 61 15.47 23.23 -22.01
N SER A 62 16.70 23.33 -22.51
CA SER A 62 17.90 22.91 -21.76
C SER A 62 18.09 23.78 -20.50
N GLY A 63 18.24 23.11 -19.32
CA GLY A 63 18.43 23.77 -18.03
C GLY A 63 17.25 24.65 -17.58
N GLY A 64 16.01 24.45 -18.12
CA GLY A 64 14.85 25.24 -17.78
C GLY A 64 14.92 26.73 -18.14
N LEU A 65 15.93 27.14 -18.89
CA LEU A 65 16.19 28.54 -19.25
C LEU A 65 15.56 28.89 -20.59
N THR A 66 14.79 30.00 -20.64
CA THR A 66 14.35 30.64 -21.90
C THR A 66 14.97 32.00 -22.06
N LEU A 67 15.49 32.28 -23.28
CA LEU A 67 16.15 33.54 -23.63
C LEU A 67 15.33 34.31 -24.66
N ASP A 68 14.20 33.80 -25.13
CA ASP A 68 13.31 34.42 -26.10
C ASP A 68 12.33 35.44 -25.46
N SER A 69 12.37 35.58 -24.14
CA SER A 69 11.58 36.58 -23.41
C SER A 69 12.37 37.23 -22.27
N ARG A 70 11.93 38.45 -21.89
CA ARG A 70 12.52 39.16 -20.75
C ARG A 70 12.31 38.39 -19.46
N ASN A 71 11.11 37.85 -19.24
CA ASN A 71 10.81 37.05 -18.04
C ASN A 71 11.66 35.79 -17.98
N GLY A 72 11.90 35.12 -19.09
CA GLY A 72 12.67 33.89 -19.14
C GLY A 72 14.08 34.06 -18.59
N TRP A 73 14.83 35.08 -19.04
CA TRP A 73 16.18 35.29 -18.51
C TRP A 73 16.21 35.94 -17.11
N THR A 74 15.14 36.68 -16.72
CA THR A 74 15.00 37.24 -15.36
C THR A 74 14.68 36.17 -14.34
N THR A 75 13.79 35.22 -14.66
CA THR A 75 13.50 34.04 -13.85
C THR A 75 14.68 33.10 -13.85
N GLY A 76 15.31 32.92 -15.03
CA GLY A 76 16.48 32.07 -15.24
C GLY A 76 16.10 30.59 -15.36
N GLY A 77 17.13 29.75 -15.32
CA GLY A 77 17.04 28.28 -15.35
C GLY A 77 17.39 27.62 -14.01
N ASP A 78 17.85 26.40 -14.07
CA ASP A 78 18.19 25.57 -12.90
C ASP A 78 19.21 26.21 -11.95
N HIS A 79 20.05 27.13 -12.46
CA HIS A 79 21.08 27.83 -11.68
C HIS A 79 20.67 29.28 -11.28
N GLY A 80 19.41 29.66 -11.48
CA GLY A 80 18.89 31.00 -11.15
C GLY A 80 18.87 31.95 -12.33
N PRO A 81 18.74 33.29 -12.08
CA PRO A 81 18.65 34.32 -13.12
C PRO A 81 19.85 34.28 -14.07
N ALA A 82 19.56 34.22 -15.38
CA ALA A 82 20.63 34.16 -16.38
C ALA A 82 21.39 35.49 -16.53
N ILE A 83 20.71 36.61 -16.23
CA ILE A 83 21.25 37.96 -16.37
C ILE A 83 20.94 38.78 -15.13
N VAL A 84 21.98 39.43 -14.60
CA VAL A 84 21.88 40.45 -13.54
C VAL A 84 22.15 41.81 -14.21
N PRO A 85 21.15 42.65 -14.41
CA PRO A 85 21.31 43.96 -15.10
C PRO A 85 22.41 44.81 -14.46
N LYS A 86 23.25 45.41 -15.33
CA LYS A 86 24.40 46.26 -14.96
C LYS A 86 25.58 45.48 -14.35
N LYS A 87 25.48 44.16 -14.20
CA LYS A 87 26.51 43.33 -13.56
C LYS A 87 26.91 42.13 -14.46
N PRO A 88 27.70 42.35 -15.47
CA PRO A 88 28.09 41.28 -16.40
C PRO A 88 28.78 40.10 -15.71
N ASP A 89 29.66 40.36 -14.75
CA ASP A 89 30.47 39.33 -14.10
C ASP A 89 29.66 38.48 -13.10
N GLU A 90 28.50 38.97 -12.67
CA GLU A 90 27.51 38.23 -11.87
C GLU A 90 26.45 37.52 -12.76
N SER A 91 26.46 37.72 -14.07
CA SER A 91 25.48 37.17 -15.01
C SER A 91 25.90 35.81 -15.51
N LEU A 92 25.14 34.73 -15.22
CA LEU A 92 25.41 33.36 -15.65
C LEU A 92 25.56 33.24 -17.19
N LEU A 93 24.74 33.98 -17.99
CA LEU A 93 24.87 34.04 -19.43
C LEU A 93 26.26 34.49 -19.85
N ILE A 94 26.82 35.52 -19.20
CA ILE A 94 28.13 36.07 -19.56
C ILE A 94 29.26 35.09 -19.15
N GLN A 95 29.14 34.48 -17.95
CA GLN A 95 30.09 33.46 -17.50
C GLN A 95 30.10 32.27 -18.46
N ALA A 96 28.92 31.81 -18.88
CA ALA A 96 28.75 30.67 -19.79
C ALA A 96 29.37 30.92 -21.19
N VAL A 97 29.14 32.13 -21.79
CA VAL A 97 29.65 32.44 -23.12
C VAL A 97 31.14 32.81 -23.11
N ARG A 98 31.69 33.25 -21.99
CA ARG A 98 33.12 33.41 -21.73
C ARG A 98 33.85 32.09 -21.52
N ARG A 99 33.06 31.06 -21.05
CA ARG A 99 33.59 29.78 -20.64
C ARG A 99 34.51 29.90 -19.40
N ASP A 100 34.04 30.64 -18.39
CA ASP A 100 34.78 30.90 -17.16
C ASP A 100 34.91 29.67 -16.25
N SER A 101 34.07 28.61 -16.46
CA SER A 101 34.17 27.33 -15.77
C SER A 101 34.04 26.16 -16.75
N GLU A 102 34.56 24.97 -16.37
CA GLU A 102 34.42 23.75 -17.16
C GLU A 102 32.97 23.22 -17.20
N GLU A 103 32.18 23.52 -16.17
CA GLU A 103 30.82 23.03 -16.00
C GLU A 103 29.77 23.86 -16.76
N LEU A 104 30.06 25.12 -17.06
CA LEU A 104 29.13 26.06 -17.69
C LEU A 104 29.70 26.67 -18.96
N GLN A 105 29.58 25.96 -20.09
CA GLN A 105 30.11 26.40 -21.39
C GLN A 105 29.02 26.47 -22.46
N MET A 106 28.70 27.68 -22.93
CA MET A 106 27.65 27.91 -23.93
C MET A 106 28.17 28.78 -25.10
N PRO A 107 27.66 28.55 -26.35
CA PRO A 107 26.93 27.36 -26.78
C PRO A 107 27.82 26.10 -26.75
N PRO A 108 27.21 24.89 -26.67
CA PRO A 108 27.95 23.64 -26.72
C PRO A 108 28.59 23.51 -28.12
N GLY A 109 29.86 23.27 -28.18
CA GLY A 109 30.62 23.14 -29.47
C GLY A 109 31.39 24.38 -29.83
N GLU A 110 30.88 25.26 -30.69
CA GLU A 110 31.64 26.43 -31.18
C GLU A 110 31.69 27.59 -30.17
N ARG A 111 32.86 28.18 -29.97
CA ARG A 111 33.06 29.35 -29.12
C ARG A 111 32.59 30.60 -29.85
N LEU A 112 31.83 31.47 -29.19
CA LEU A 112 31.43 32.77 -29.74
C LEU A 112 32.68 33.64 -30.00
N SER A 113 32.61 34.46 -31.03
CA SER A 113 33.69 35.44 -31.31
C SER A 113 33.83 36.45 -30.17
N GLN A 114 35.03 36.98 -29.95
CA GLN A 114 35.24 38.00 -28.91
C GLN A 114 34.35 39.24 -29.11
N GLU A 115 34.03 39.60 -30.38
CA GLU A 115 33.11 40.69 -30.68
C GLU A 115 31.68 40.42 -30.24
N THR A 116 31.20 39.17 -30.48
CA THR A 116 29.87 38.73 -30.04
C THR A 116 29.76 38.74 -28.53
N VAL A 117 30.74 38.20 -27.81
CA VAL A 117 30.79 38.25 -26.34
C VAL A 117 30.82 39.69 -25.82
N ALA A 118 31.61 40.57 -26.45
CA ALA A 118 31.69 41.99 -26.08
C ALA A 118 30.32 42.70 -26.22
N LEU A 119 29.52 42.37 -27.25
CA LEU A 119 28.16 42.91 -27.44
C LEU A 119 27.20 42.47 -26.35
N LEU A 120 27.23 41.18 -25.93
CA LEU A 120 26.42 40.67 -24.82
C LEU A 120 26.81 41.31 -23.47
N VAL A 121 28.12 41.48 -23.22
CA VAL A 121 28.65 42.18 -22.04
C VAL A 121 28.19 43.63 -22.02
N GLU A 122 28.25 44.32 -23.15
CA GLU A 122 27.83 45.70 -23.26
C GLU A 122 26.32 45.85 -23.05
N TRP A 123 25.50 44.92 -23.55
CA TRP A 123 24.07 44.86 -23.32
C TRP A 123 23.74 44.78 -21.82
N VAL A 124 24.37 43.86 -21.10
CA VAL A 124 24.21 43.67 -19.66
C VAL A 124 24.65 44.95 -18.90
N LYS A 125 25.79 45.54 -19.25
CA LYS A 125 26.28 46.81 -18.67
C LYS A 125 25.30 47.95 -18.81
N ARG A 126 24.61 48.04 -19.99
CA ARG A 126 23.57 49.05 -20.26
C ARG A 126 22.24 48.78 -19.51
N GLY A 127 22.19 47.70 -18.68
CA GLY A 127 21.02 47.35 -17.88
C GLY A 127 20.10 46.31 -18.53
N ALA A 128 20.58 45.58 -19.51
CA ALA A 128 19.91 44.49 -20.21
C ALA A 128 18.49 44.90 -20.71
N VAL A 129 18.40 46.05 -21.36
CA VAL A 129 17.14 46.56 -21.92
C VAL A 129 16.63 45.57 -22.96
N ASP A 130 15.42 45.06 -22.75
CA ASP A 130 14.75 44.09 -23.62
C ASP A 130 13.31 44.60 -23.89
N PRO A 131 13.02 45.05 -25.13
CA PRO A 131 11.72 45.60 -25.49
C PRO A 131 10.62 44.57 -25.71
N ARG A 132 10.99 43.30 -25.74
CA ARG A 132 10.01 42.18 -25.94
C ARG A 132 9.00 42.19 -24.82
N LYS A 133 7.72 42.03 -25.19
CA LYS A 133 6.65 41.92 -24.19
C LYS A 133 6.96 40.73 -23.26
N PRO A 134 6.69 40.88 -21.98
CA PRO A 134 6.71 39.70 -21.11
C PRO A 134 5.85 38.65 -21.77
N VAL A 135 6.43 37.51 -22.08
CA VAL A 135 5.64 36.31 -22.25
C VAL A 135 5.19 35.98 -20.84
N THR A 136 3.97 36.39 -20.50
CA THR A 136 3.29 35.83 -19.36
C THR A 136 3.40 34.33 -19.57
N PRO A 137 3.78 33.50 -18.59
CA PRO A 137 3.63 32.07 -18.70
C PRO A 137 2.21 31.85 -19.18
N GLY A 138 2.08 31.68 -20.50
CA GLY A 138 0.81 31.74 -21.17
C GLY A 138 -0.04 30.62 -20.59
N LYS A 139 -1.27 30.89 -20.26
CA LYS A 139 -2.32 29.91 -20.49
C LYS A 139 -1.93 29.19 -21.77
N SER A 140 -1.60 27.90 -21.66
CA SER A 140 -1.21 27.05 -22.78
C SER A 140 -1.99 27.39 -24.03
N PRO A 141 -1.37 27.55 -25.21
CA PRO A 141 -2.10 27.88 -26.44
C PRO A 141 -3.02 26.70 -26.77
N GLY A 142 -4.30 26.94 -26.69
CA GLY A 142 -5.35 25.94 -26.88
C GLY A 142 -6.14 25.75 -25.60
N ALA A 143 -7.46 25.87 -25.69
CA ALA A 143 -8.33 25.60 -24.56
C ALA A 143 -8.00 24.24 -23.95
N PRO A 144 -7.92 24.10 -22.58
CA PRO A 144 -7.55 22.85 -21.90
C PRO A 144 -8.35 21.63 -22.36
N LEU A 145 -9.53 21.86 -22.93
CA LEU A 145 -10.48 20.87 -23.40
C LEU A 145 -10.22 20.34 -24.82
N ASP A 146 -9.19 20.80 -25.51
CA ASP A 146 -9.00 20.35 -26.92
C ASP A 146 -8.24 19.03 -27.05
N TRP A 147 -7.59 18.56 -25.97
CA TRP A 147 -6.95 17.27 -25.99
C TRP A 147 -7.96 16.13 -25.84
N TRP A 148 -7.81 15.06 -26.65
CA TRP A 148 -8.80 14.00 -26.79
C TRP A 148 -9.24 13.37 -25.46
N SER A 149 -8.31 13.16 -24.50
CA SER A 149 -8.59 12.49 -23.23
C SER A 149 -9.39 13.33 -22.24
N LEU A 150 -9.29 14.67 -22.34
CA LEU A 150 -9.98 15.63 -21.47
C LEU A 150 -11.35 16.04 -22.02
N ARG A 151 -11.68 15.70 -23.28
CA ARG A 151 -13.01 15.96 -23.85
C ARG A 151 -14.07 15.16 -23.10
N PRO A 152 -15.25 15.77 -22.84
CA PRO A 152 -16.39 15.06 -22.26
C PRO A 152 -16.73 13.79 -23.04
N LEU A 153 -17.13 12.73 -22.31
CA LEU A 153 -17.56 11.48 -22.93
C LEU A 153 -18.92 11.66 -23.61
N VAL A 154 -18.92 11.55 -24.92
CA VAL A 154 -20.12 11.55 -25.75
C VAL A 154 -20.20 10.21 -26.47
N ARG A 155 -21.39 9.58 -26.54
CA ARG A 155 -21.60 8.32 -27.24
C ARG A 155 -21.58 8.54 -28.75
N PRO A 156 -20.58 8.06 -29.49
CA PRO A 156 -20.58 8.14 -30.94
C PRO A 156 -21.65 7.22 -31.55
N GLU A 157 -22.16 7.59 -32.71
CA GLU A 157 -23.01 6.67 -33.50
C GLU A 157 -22.22 5.48 -34.02
N VAL A 158 -22.82 4.28 -33.94
CA VAL A 158 -22.21 3.08 -34.48
C VAL A 158 -22.23 3.17 -36.03
N PRO A 159 -21.04 3.09 -36.68
CA PRO A 159 -20.97 3.20 -38.14
C PRO A 159 -21.87 2.19 -38.87
N SER A 160 -22.56 2.63 -39.90
CA SER A 160 -23.27 1.75 -40.84
C SER A 160 -22.30 1.24 -41.90
N LEU A 161 -22.27 -0.07 -42.12
CA LEU A 161 -21.46 -0.67 -43.17
C LEU A 161 -22.30 -0.76 -44.46
N ASN A 162 -21.71 -0.41 -45.61
CA ASN A 162 -22.37 -0.35 -46.90
C ASN A 162 -23.12 -1.65 -47.21
N GLY A 163 -24.47 -1.57 -47.26
CA GLY A 163 -25.34 -2.61 -47.78
C GLY A 163 -25.62 -3.81 -46.89
N GLN A 164 -25.14 -3.84 -45.63
CA GLN A 164 -25.46 -4.91 -44.71
C GLN A 164 -26.20 -4.39 -43.47
N ASN A 165 -27.11 -5.21 -42.95
CA ASN A 165 -27.68 -4.99 -41.61
C ASN A 165 -26.56 -4.71 -40.60
N LYS A 166 -26.80 -3.80 -39.62
CA LYS A 166 -25.85 -3.46 -38.58
C LYS A 166 -25.15 -4.73 -38.05
N PRO A 167 -23.82 -4.78 -37.99
CA PRO A 167 -23.12 -5.88 -37.31
C PRO A 167 -23.76 -6.10 -35.95
N GLY A 168 -23.91 -7.34 -35.50
CA GLY A 168 -24.52 -7.64 -34.22
C GLY A 168 -23.70 -7.11 -33.02
N ASN A 169 -22.40 -6.90 -33.24
CA ASN A 169 -21.48 -6.36 -32.22
C ASN A 169 -20.93 -5.00 -32.65
N PRO A 170 -21.14 -3.93 -31.86
CA PRO A 170 -20.66 -2.57 -32.19
C PRO A 170 -19.15 -2.45 -32.39
N ILE A 171 -18.33 -3.24 -31.70
CA ILE A 171 -16.87 -3.26 -31.90
C ILE A 171 -16.53 -3.54 -33.34
N ASP A 172 -17.19 -4.54 -33.94
CA ASP A 172 -16.93 -4.93 -35.31
C ASP A 172 -17.30 -3.83 -36.31
N ALA A 173 -18.35 -3.06 -36.03
CA ALA A 173 -18.74 -1.95 -36.90
C ALA A 173 -17.64 -0.86 -36.94
N PHE A 174 -17.13 -0.44 -35.81
CA PHE A 174 -16.05 0.56 -35.74
C PHE A 174 -14.75 0.06 -36.37
N VAL A 175 -14.35 -1.17 -36.08
CA VAL A 175 -13.11 -1.76 -36.62
C VAL A 175 -13.22 -1.97 -38.12
N GLN A 176 -14.35 -2.54 -38.62
CA GLN A 176 -14.55 -2.75 -40.06
C GLN A 176 -14.65 -1.45 -40.83
N HIS A 177 -15.32 -0.43 -40.29
CA HIS A 177 -15.35 0.90 -40.92
C HIS A 177 -13.93 1.47 -41.11
N LYS A 178 -13.08 1.33 -40.10
CA LYS A 178 -11.68 1.80 -40.17
C LYS A 178 -10.86 1.00 -41.15
N LEU A 179 -11.04 -0.35 -41.19
CA LEU A 179 -10.39 -1.22 -42.17
C LEU A 179 -10.81 -0.92 -43.60
N GLN A 180 -12.11 -0.70 -43.85
CA GLN A 180 -12.60 -0.29 -45.16
C GLN A 180 -12.01 1.03 -45.63
N SER A 181 -11.92 2.02 -44.75
CA SER A 181 -11.28 3.32 -45.03
C SER A 181 -9.79 3.19 -45.38
N ALA A 182 -9.11 2.15 -44.86
CA ALA A 182 -7.70 1.83 -45.14
C ALA A 182 -7.54 0.80 -46.28
N GLU A 183 -8.64 0.35 -46.94
CA GLU A 183 -8.66 -0.71 -47.96
C GLU A 183 -8.00 -2.01 -47.47
N LEU A 184 -8.24 -2.37 -46.22
CA LEU A 184 -7.72 -3.58 -45.58
C LEU A 184 -8.86 -4.59 -45.42
N THR A 185 -8.56 -5.87 -45.71
CA THR A 185 -9.46 -6.99 -45.50
C THR A 185 -9.06 -7.72 -44.21
N PRO A 186 -10.01 -7.97 -43.29
CA PRO A 186 -9.69 -8.74 -42.09
C PRO A 186 -9.41 -10.20 -42.42
N THR A 187 -8.65 -10.88 -41.56
CA THR A 187 -8.45 -12.32 -41.61
C THR A 187 -9.72 -13.09 -41.27
N ASN A 188 -9.78 -14.35 -41.71
CA ASN A 188 -10.84 -15.27 -41.32
C ASN A 188 -10.82 -15.53 -39.79
N PRO A 189 -11.94 -16.01 -39.23
CA PRO A 189 -11.96 -16.49 -37.85
C PRO A 189 -10.88 -17.55 -37.60
N ALA A 190 -10.33 -17.58 -36.39
CA ALA A 190 -9.48 -18.66 -35.94
C ALA A 190 -10.26 -19.97 -35.80
N ASP A 191 -9.56 -21.10 -35.86
CA ASP A 191 -10.17 -22.39 -35.56
C ASP A 191 -10.61 -22.51 -34.10
N ARG A 192 -11.53 -23.44 -33.82
CA ARG A 192 -12.15 -23.58 -32.48
C ARG A 192 -11.14 -23.95 -31.40
N ARG A 193 -10.10 -24.74 -31.70
CA ARG A 193 -9.03 -25.06 -30.74
C ARG A 193 -8.24 -23.80 -30.36
N THR A 194 -7.86 -23.00 -31.34
CA THR A 194 -7.19 -21.73 -31.14
C THR A 194 -8.03 -20.76 -30.30
N LEU A 195 -9.32 -20.63 -30.62
CA LEU A 195 -10.24 -19.75 -29.89
C LEU A 195 -10.39 -20.14 -28.42
N ILE A 196 -10.66 -21.42 -28.13
CA ILE A 196 -10.84 -21.86 -26.74
C ILE A 196 -9.53 -21.73 -25.94
N ARG A 197 -8.38 -22.05 -26.56
CA ARG A 197 -7.08 -21.88 -25.91
C ARG A 197 -6.81 -20.41 -25.56
N ARG A 198 -7.08 -19.48 -26.47
CA ARG A 198 -6.98 -18.03 -26.26
C ARG A 198 -7.86 -17.58 -25.09
N ALA A 199 -9.15 -17.94 -25.10
CA ALA A 199 -10.10 -17.58 -24.06
C ALA A 199 -9.68 -18.07 -22.66
N TYR A 200 -9.18 -19.30 -22.56
CA TYR A 200 -8.71 -19.86 -21.29
C TYR A 200 -7.48 -19.11 -20.74
N PHE A 201 -6.50 -18.78 -21.59
CA PHE A 201 -5.35 -18.00 -21.13
C PHE A 201 -5.72 -16.55 -20.78
N ASP A 202 -6.60 -15.93 -21.55
CA ASP A 202 -7.04 -14.55 -21.30
C ASP A 202 -7.83 -14.43 -19.99
N LEU A 203 -8.74 -15.37 -19.72
CA LEU A 203 -9.63 -15.28 -18.55
C LEU A 203 -9.16 -16.06 -17.33
N HIS A 204 -8.39 -17.14 -17.50
CA HIS A 204 -7.93 -17.98 -16.39
C HIS A 204 -6.41 -18.01 -16.20
N GLY A 205 -5.61 -17.66 -17.22
CA GLY A 205 -4.17 -17.86 -17.24
C GLY A 205 -3.75 -19.34 -17.21
N LEU A 206 -4.64 -20.22 -17.61
CA LEU A 206 -4.48 -21.68 -17.63
C LEU A 206 -4.88 -22.24 -19.00
N PRO A 207 -4.27 -23.35 -19.47
CA PRO A 207 -4.75 -24.01 -20.70
C PRO A 207 -6.09 -24.73 -20.47
N PRO A 208 -6.94 -24.88 -21.50
CA PRO A 208 -8.06 -25.81 -21.44
C PRO A 208 -7.55 -27.26 -21.37
N THR A 209 -8.38 -28.17 -20.88
CA THR A 209 -8.09 -29.60 -21.00
C THR A 209 -8.37 -30.09 -22.43
N PRO A 210 -7.75 -31.19 -22.87
CA PRO A 210 -8.10 -31.81 -24.17
C PRO A 210 -9.59 -32.12 -24.31
N ASP A 211 -10.27 -32.46 -23.21
CA ASP A 211 -11.69 -32.74 -23.19
C ASP A 211 -12.54 -31.47 -23.38
N ASN A 212 -12.13 -30.34 -22.78
CA ASN A 212 -12.79 -29.04 -23.04
C ASN A 212 -12.66 -28.64 -24.50
N VAL A 213 -11.47 -28.82 -25.09
CA VAL A 213 -11.25 -28.54 -26.52
C VAL A 213 -12.13 -29.41 -27.39
N LYS A 214 -12.20 -30.72 -27.12
CA LYS A 214 -13.03 -31.66 -27.85
C LYS A 214 -14.52 -31.32 -27.75
N ALA A 215 -15.00 -31.10 -26.53
CA ALA A 215 -16.39 -30.74 -26.29
C ALA A 215 -16.78 -29.46 -27.04
N PHE A 216 -15.95 -28.43 -27.04
CA PHE A 216 -16.22 -27.21 -27.79
C PHE A 216 -16.11 -27.43 -29.30
N ALA A 217 -15.10 -28.20 -29.76
CA ALA A 217 -14.95 -28.50 -31.20
C ALA A 217 -16.16 -29.23 -31.80
N ASP A 218 -16.76 -30.13 -31.04
CA ASP A 218 -17.91 -30.95 -31.45
C ASP A 218 -19.26 -30.21 -31.26
N ASP A 219 -19.33 -29.15 -30.44
CA ASP A 219 -20.58 -28.40 -30.21
C ASP A 219 -20.86 -27.38 -31.32
N ALA A 220 -21.69 -27.80 -32.32
CA ALA A 220 -22.09 -26.94 -33.43
C ALA A 220 -23.31 -26.04 -33.12
N ALA A 221 -23.80 -26.01 -31.88
CA ALA A 221 -24.97 -25.23 -31.50
C ALA A 221 -24.73 -23.72 -31.64
N PRO A 222 -25.69 -22.92 -32.09
CA PRO A 222 -25.64 -21.47 -31.99
C PRO A 222 -25.44 -21.06 -30.52
N GLY A 223 -24.49 -20.11 -30.24
CA GLY A 223 -24.18 -19.66 -28.88
C GLY A 223 -23.17 -20.54 -28.14
N ALA A 224 -22.58 -21.57 -28.79
CA ALA A 224 -21.54 -22.40 -28.15
C ALA A 224 -20.32 -21.59 -27.68
N TRP A 225 -19.95 -20.55 -28.42
CA TRP A 225 -18.85 -19.65 -28.06
C TRP A 225 -19.17 -18.79 -26.84
N GLU A 226 -20.33 -18.17 -26.83
CA GLU A 226 -20.84 -17.37 -25.70
C GLU A 226 -20.93 -18.21 -24.44
N LYS A 227 -21.39 -19.47 -24.54
CA LYS A 227 -21.42 -20.41 -23.41
C LYS A 227 -20.05 -20.69 -22.82
N ILE A 228 -19.00 -20.81 -23.66
CA ILE A 228 -17.61 -20.94 -23.18
C ILE A 228 -17.18 -19.68 -22.40
N ILE A 229 -17.42 -18.50 -22.98
CA ILE A 229 -17.06 -17.22 -22.33
C ILE A 229 -17.79 -17.07 -21.00
N ASP A 230 -19.10 -17.27 -20.97
CA ASP A 230 -19.91 -17.16 -19.75
C ASP A 230 -19.45 -18.16 -18.67
N GLY A 231 -19.09 -19.38 -19.06
CA GLY A 231 -18.53 -20.38 -18.15
C GLY A 231 -17.19 -19.98 -17.56
N LEU A 232 -16.31 -19.37 -18.35
CA LEU A 232 -15.00 -18.88 -17.89
C LEU A 232 -15.16 -17.66 -16.97
N LEU A 233 -16.01 -16.69 -17.30
CA LEU A 233 -16.28 -15.50 -16.49
C LEU A 233 -16.92 -15.84 -15.13
N ASN A 234 -17.70 -16.93 -15.05
CA ASN A 234 -18.31 -17.40 -13.82
C ASN A 234 -17.40 -18.31 -12.98
N SER A 235 -16.24 -18.69 -13.51
CA SER A 235 -15.27 -19.49 -12.77
C SER A 235 -14.48 -18.63 -11.79
N PRO A 236 -14.17 -19.12 -10.58
CA PRO A 236 -13.32 -18.39 -9.64
C PRO A 236 -11.88 -18.17 -10.14
N ARG A 237 -11.45 -18.88 -11.18
CA ARG A 237 -10.14 -18.70 -11.83
C ARG A 237 -10.03 -17.37 -12.57
N TYR A 238 -11.17 -16.78 -12.94
CA TYR A 238 -11.24 -15.45 -13.53
C TYR A 238 -10.65 -14.39 -12.60
N GLY A 239 -11.08 -14.35 -11.35
CA GLY A 239 -10.56 -13.39 -10.38
C GLY A 239 -9.06 -13.54 -10.12
N GLU A 240 -8.53 -14.78 -10.05
CA GLU A 240 -7.09 -15.02 -9.90
C GLU A 240 -6.28 -14.44 -11.08
N ARG A 241 -6.76 -14.59 -12.32
CA ARG A 241 -6.11 -14.04 -13.50
C ARG A 241 -6.16 -12.52 -13.54
N TRP A 242 -7.34 -11.94 -13.36
CA TRP A 242 -7.55 -10.50 -13.52
C TRP A 242 -7.03 -9.70 -12.32
N ALA A 243 -7.01 -10.29 -11.12
CA ALA A 243 -6.28 -9.72 -9.99
C ALA A 243 -4.79 -9.54 -10.29
N ARG A 244 -4.12 -10.50 -10.96
CA ARG A 244 -2.70 -10.34 -11.33
C ARG A 244 -2.48 -9.09 -12.19
N HIS A 245 -3.33 -8.87 -13.19
CA HIS A 245 -3.24 -7.69 -14.04
C HIS A 245 -3.43 -6.37 -13.29
N TRP A 246 -4.32 -6.37 -12.28
CA TRP A 246 -4.50 -5.21 -11.40
C TRP A 246 -3.30 -5.00 -10.49
N LEU A 247 -2.78 -6.06 -9.88
CA LEU A 247 -1.64 -6.01 -8.97
C LEU A 247 -0.35 -5.50 -9.65
N ASP A 248 -0.15 -5.78 -10.94
CA ASP A 248 0.93 -5.18 -11.74
C ASP A 248 0.73 -3.66 -11.90
N THR A 249 -0.50 -3.23 -12.11
CA THR A 249 -0.84 -1.81 -12.29
C THR A 249 -0.55 -0.98 -11.03
N VAL A 250 -0.58 -1.62 -9.86
CA VAL A 250 -0.39 -0.98 -8.54
C VAL A 250 0.92 -1.40 -7.86
N HIS A 251 1.87 -1.92 -8.60
CA HIS A 251 3.18 -2.41 -8.17
C HIS A 251 3.17 -3.18 -6.83
N PHE A 252 2.19 -4.05 -6.66
CA PHE A 252 2.05 -4.87 -5.46
C PHE A 252 3.24 -5.81 -5.26
N ALA A 253 3.76 -5.86 -4.03
CA ALA A 253 4.73 -6.84 -3.56
C ALA A 253 4.47 -7.18 -2.08
N ASP A 254 4.97 -8.35 -1.66
CA ASP A 254 4.87 -8.81 -0.27
C ASP A 254 5.98 -8.25 0.63
N THR A 255 6.74 -7.23 0.16
CA THR A 255 7.86 -6.64 0.89
C THR A 255 7.89 -5.12 0.78
N HIS A 256 8.69 -4.48 1.63
CA HIS A 256 8.79 -3.02 1.66
C HIS A 256 9.52 -2.43 0.46
N GLY A 257 10.53 -3.11 -0.07
CA GLY A 257 11.47 -2.51 -1.02
C GLY A 257 12.43 -1.54 -0.34
N CYS A 258 13.10 -0.70 -1.12
CA CYS A 258 14.12 0.25 -0.68
C CYS A 258 15.32 -0.46 -0.01
N GLU A 259 16.05 0.26 0.85
CA GLU A 259 17.27 -0.24 1.50
C GLU A 259 16.99 -1.34 2.54
N HIS A 260 15.81 -1.26 3.21
CA HIS A 260 15.36 -2.22 4.21
C HIS A 260 14.17 -3.01 3.67
N ASP A 261 14.45 -3.95 2.77
CA ASP A 261 13.40 -4.74 2.11
C ASP A 261 12.91 -5.89 2.98
N VAL A 262 11.99 -5.57 3.89
CA VAL A 262 11.42 -6.50 4.88
C VAL A 262 10.08 -7.05 4.41
N PHE A 263 9.81 -8.31 4.72
CA PHE A 263 8.57 -9.02 4.42
C PHE A 263 7.35 -8.37 5.11
N ARG A 264 6.22 -8.29 4.38
CA ARG A 264 4.91 -7.80 4.82
C ARG A 264 3.95 -8.99 5.02
N PRO A 265 3.87 -9.59 6.19
CA PRO A 265 3.16 -10.86 6.39
C PRO A 265 1.66 -10.77 6.12
N ASN A 266 1.07 -9.58 6.14
CA ASN A 266 -0.36 -9.35 5.98
C ASN A 266 -0.74 -8.71 4.62
N ALA A 267 0.20 -8.50 3.70
CA ALA A 267 -0.07 -7.89 2.37
C ALA A 267 -1.01 -8.75 1.51
N TRP A 268 -0.94 -10.07 1.63
CA TRP A 268 -1.73 -11.03 0.85
C TRP A 268 -3.25 -10.84 0.95
N ARG A 269 -3.75 -10.23 2.02
CA ARG A 269 -5.20 -9.98 2.19
C ARG A 269 -5.72 -8.96 1.17
N TYR A 270 -4.90 -7.99 0.75
CA TYR A 270 -5.25 -7.09 -0.35
C TYR A 270 -5.34 -7.84 -1.68
N ARG A 271 -4.39 -8.75 -1.97
CA ARG A 271 -4.47 -9.62 -3.16
C ARG A 271 -5.79 -10.42 -3.17
N ASP A 272 -6.15 -11.01 -2.04
CA ASP A 272 -7.38 -11.82 -1.92
C ASP A 272 -8.63 -10.96 -2.10
N TYR A 273 -8.66 -9.73 -1.54
CA TYR A 273 -9.73 -8.77 -1.81
C TYR A 273 -9.86 -8.45 -3.31
N VAL A 274 -8.75 -8.26 -4.01
CA VAL A 274 -8.78 -7.96 -5.46
C VAL A 274 -9.34 -9.16 -6.24
N ILE A 275 -8.94 -10.38 -5.91
CA ILE A 275 -9.48 -11.62 -6.49
C ILE A 275 -11.00 -11.69 -6.32
N ASP A 276 -11.48 -11.44 -5.10
CA ASP A 276 -12.90 -11.45 -4.78
C ASP A 276 -13.68 -10.37 -5.53
N SER A 277 -13.13 -9.17 -5.62
CA SER A 277 -13.76 -8.04 -6.31
C SER A 277 -13.99 -8.34 -7.79
N PHE A 278 -13.02 -8.96 -8.48
CA PHE A 278 -13.20 -9.40 -9.86
C PHE A 278 -14.18 -10.57 -9.98
N ASN A 279 -14.13 -11.55 -9.07
CA ASN A 279 -15.06 -12.69 -9.10
C ASN A 279 -16.50 -12.26 -8.87
N HIS A 280 -16.76 -11.29 -7.99
CA HIS A 280 -18.09 -10.73 -7.73
C HIS A 280 -18.50 -9.65 -8.75
N ASP A 281 -17.62 -9.32 -9.71
CA ASP A 281 -17.86 -8.28 -10.71
C ASP A 281 -18.24 -6.94 -10.06
N THR A 282 -17.48 -6.56 -9.03
CA THR A 282 -17.71 -5.30 -8.29
C THR A 282 -17.74 -4.12 -9.28
N PRO A 283 -18.82 -3.34 -9.34
CA PRO A 283 -18.93 -2.22 -10.26
C PRO A 283 -17.75 -1.24 -10.12
N TRP A 284 -17.16 -0.83 -11.23
CA TRP A 284 -15.93 -0.03 -11.23
C TRP A 284 -15.96 1.22 -10.33
N PRO A 285 -17.06 2.03 -10.27
CA PRO A 285 -17.13 3.15 -9.35
C PRO A 285 -17.11 2.73 -7.87
N ARG A 286 -17.66 1.55 -7.53
CA ARG A 286 -17.61 0.99 -6.19
C ARG A 286 -16.20 0.48 -5.86
N PHE A 287 -15.53 -0.21 -6.80
CA PHE A 287 -14.17 -0.68 -6.67
C PHE A 287 -13.17 0.46 -6.38
N ILE A 288 -13.36 1.65 -7.02
CA ILE A 288 -12.59 2.86 -6.73
C ILE A 288 -12.82 3.31 -5.28
N ARG A 289 -14.09 3.41 -4.84
CA ARG A 289 -14.44 3.86 -3.49
C ARG A 289 -13.94 2.92 -2.41
N GLU A 290 -14.02 1.61 -2.65
CA GLU A 290 -13.51 0.61 -1.72
C GLU A 290 -12.00 0.72 -1.53
N GLN A 291 -11.24 0.86 -2.60
CA GLN A 291 -9.77 0.93 -2.53
C GLN A 291 -9.22 2.24 -1.96
N LEU A 292 -9.92 3.34 -2.13
CA LEU A 292 -9.46 4.64 -1.63
C LEU A 292 -10.02 5.00 -0.26
N ALA A 293 -11.26 4.58 0.06
CA ALA A 293 -11.95 5.04 1.25
C ALA A 293 -13.06 4.06 1.71
N ALA A 294 -12.78 2.75 1.78
CA ALA A 294 -13.73 1.74 2.27
C ALA A 294 -14.26 2.07 3.66
N ASP A 295 -13.39 2.52 4.52
CA ASP A 295 -13.67 2.95 5.91
C ASP A 295 -14.64 4.14 5.97
N HIS A 296 -14.63 5.02 4.98
CA HIS A 296 -15.55 6.16 4.89
C HIS A 296 -16.90 5.77 4.29
N PHE A 297 -16.91 5.12 3.12
CA PHE A 297 -18.15 4.80 2.40
C PHE A 297 -18.90 3.61 3.01
N PHE A 298 -18.17 2.66 3.60
CA PHE A 298 -18.71 1.39 4.08
C PHE A 298 -18.28 1.07 5.51
N PRO A 299 -18.44 1.99 6.49
CA PRO A 299 -17.87 1.85 7.83
C PRO A 299 -18.39 0.63 8.61
N LYS A 300 -19.53 0.07 8.19
CA LYS A 300 -20.11 -1.14 8.78
C LYS A 300 -19.68 -2.44 8.08
N GLN A 301 -19.01 -2.35 6.93
CA GLN A 301 -18.52 -3.50 6.18
C GLN A 301 -17.01 -3.67 6.40
N THR A 302 -16.64 -4.06 7.61
CA THR A 302 -15.22 -4.18 8.02
C THR A 302 -14.45 -5.23 7.23
N ASN A 303 -15.14 -6.19 6.61
CA ASN A 303 -14.57 -7.12 5.65
C ASN A 303 -13.97 -6.44 4.41
N LEU A 304 -14.29 -5.16 4.14
CA LEU A 304 -13.71 -4.36 3.06
C LEU A 304 -12.41 -3.63 3.46
N THR A 305 -12.00 -3.69 4.74
CA THR A 305 -10.74 -3.08 5.19
C THR A 305 -9.53 -3.48 4.32
N PRO A 306 -9.39 -4.74 3.85
CA PRO A 306 -8.31 -5.13 2.96
C PRO A 306 -8.21 -4.33 1.64
N ALA A 307 -9.30 -3.70 1.19
CA ALA A 307 -9.29 -2.85 -0.01
C ALA A 307 -8.32 -1.66 0.12
N LEU A 308 -8.15 -1.12 1.33
CA LEU A 308 -7.23 -0.03 1.63
C LEU A 308 -5.76 -0.41 1.45
N GLY A 309 -5.46 -1.69 1.22
CA GLY A 309 -4.14 -2.17 0.81
C GLY A 309 -3.68 -1.60 -0.54
N PHE A 310 -4.60 -1.12 -1.39
CA PHE A 310 -4.29 -0.37 -2.60
C PHE A 310 -3.32 0.78 -2.32
N ILE A 311 -3.65 1.65 -1.37
CA ILE A 311 -2.85 2.85 -1.06
C ILE A 311 -1.48 2.48 -0.49
N ALA A 312 -1.39 1.35 0.22
CA ALA A 312 -0.17 0.87 0.85
C ALA A 312 0.67 -0.06 -0.05
N ALA A 313 0.23 -0.37 -1.28
CA ALA A 313 0.88 -1.36 -2.14
C ALA A 313 2.33 -0.99 -2.50
N GLY A 314 2.63 0.29 -2.68
CA GLY A 314 3.96 0.78 -3.05
C GLY A 314 5.06 0.61 -1.99
N PRO A 315 6.32 0.99 -2.29
CA PRO A 315 7.46 0.83 -1.40
C PRO A 315 7.35 1.66 -0.12
N LEU A 316 8.13 1.30 0.90
CA LEU A 316 8.25 2.03 2.15
C LEU A 316 9.68 1.94 2.68
N GLU A 317 10.33 3.09 2.93
CA GLU A 317 11.64 3.13 3.59
C GLU A 317 11.50 3.12 5.11
N LEU A 318 12.10 2.14 5.79
CA LEU A 318 11.98 1.98 7.24
C LEU A 318 12.94 2.89 8.02
N SER A 319 14.08 3.27 7.44
CA SER A 319 15.08 4.13 8.09
C SER A 319 14.69 5.62 8.10
N ARG A 320 13.59 5.99 7.48
CA ARG A 320 13.15 7.38 7.25
C ARG A 320 13.14 8.28 8.50
N ALA A 321 12.79 7.73 9.66
CA ALA A 321 12.72 8.49 10.90
C ALA A 321 14.07 9.07 11.33
N SER A 322 15.15 8.37 11.05
CA SER A 322 16.53 8.74 11.44
C SER A 322 17.29 9.50 10.35
N THR A 323 16.84 9.44 9.09
CA THR A 323 17.58 10.01 7.95
C THR A 323 16.97 11.31 7.44
N ALA A 324 15.76 11.26 6.86
CA ALA A 324 15.14 12.42 6.23
C ALA A 324 13.59 12.34 6.28
N PRO A 325 12.96 12.43 7.47
CA PRO A 325 11.55 12.14 7.64
C PRO A 325 10.62 12.98 6.77
N VAL A 326 10.90 14.27 6.59
CA VAL A 326 10.06 15.16 5.78
C VAL A 326 10.15 14.78 4.29
N THR A 327 11.34 14.46 3.80
CA THR A 327 11.55 14.01 2.41
C THR A 327 10.76 12.74 2.13
N PHE A 328 10.86 11.75 3.02
CA PHE A 328 10.15 10.48 2.85
C PHE A 328 8.63 10.63 2.98
N ASP A 329 8.12 11.55 3.81
CA ASP A 329 6.69 11.87 3.85
C ASP A 329 6.17 12.40 2.49
N TYR A 330 6.96 13.23 1.80
CA TYR A 330 6.62 13.69 0.45
C TYR A 330 6.76 12.59 -0.59
N LEU A 331 7.77 11.71 -0.49
CA LEU A 331 7.96 10.59 -1.41
C LEU A 331 6.86 9.53 -1.27
N ASP A 332 6.45 9.19 -0.05
CA ASP A 332 5.33 8.27 0.17
C ASP A 332 4.03 8.80 -0.44
N ARG A 333 3.74 10.11 -0.29
CA ARG A 333 2.58 10.72 -0.92
C ARG A 333 2.71 10.84 -2.43
N ASP A 334 3.91 11.07 -2.96
CA ASP A 334 4.19 11.05 -4.40
C ASP A 334 3.85 9.68 -5.01
N ASP A 335 4.26 8.59 -4.33
CA ASP A 335 3.94 7.22 -4.70
C ASP A 335 2.42 6.98 -4.72
N MET A 336 1.70 7.36 -3.65
CA MET A 336 0.24 7.22 -3.55
C MET A 336 -0.49 8.00 -4.66
N VAL A 337 -0.05 9.22 -4.97
CA VAL A 337 -0.60 10.05 -6.05
C VAL A 337 -0.32 9.43 -7.42
N THR A 338 0.93 9.05 -7.67
CA THR A 338 1.38 8.46 -8.93
C THR A 338 0.60 7.18 -9.23
N GLN A 339 0.53 6.27 -8.24
CA GLN A 339 -0.23 5.03 -8.36
C GLN A 339 -1.72 5.28 -8.63
N THR A 340 -2.35 6.16 -7.85
CA THR A 340 -3.80 6.43 -7.95
C THR A 340 -4.16 7.03 -9.31
N MET A 341 -3.43 8.05 -9.75
CA MET A 341 -3.71 8.75 -11.00
C MET A 341 -3.36 7.90 -12.22
N ALA A 342 -2.25 7.16 -12.17
CA ALA A 342 -1.89 6.23 -13.23
C ALA A 342 -2.88 5.07 -13.33
N ALA A 343 -3.24 4.41 -12.22
CA ALA A 343 -4.11 3.24 -12.23
C ALA A 343 -5.55 3.56 -12.67
N PHE A 344 -6.14 4.63 -12.16
CA PHE A 344 -7.55 4.96 -12.43
C PHE A 344 -7.77 5.95 -13.56
N ALA A 345 -6.88 6.91 -13.76
CA ALA A 345 -7.07 8.00 -14.71
C ALA A 345 -6.09 8.00 -15.89
N SER A 346 -5.10 7.08 -15.92
CA SER A 346 -4.03 7.07 -16.94
C SER A 346 -3.36 8.43 -17.10
N THR A 347 -2.96 9.04 -15.98
CA THR A 347 -2.41 10.39 -15.92
C THR A 347 -1.10 10.43 -15.13
N THR A 348 -0.09 11.07 -15.67
CA THR A 348 1.25 11.26 -15.08
C THR A 348 1.33 12.57 -14.30
N ALA A 349 0.61 12.67 -13.17
CA ALA A 349 0.54 13.91 -12.37
C ALA A 349 1.87 14.28 -11.70
N ASN A 350 2.74 13.31 -11.39
CA ASN A 350 4.03 13.49 -10.71
C ASN A 350 5.04 14.33 -11.50
N CYS A 351 4.89 14.47 -12.82
CA CYS A 351 5.69 15.39 -13.63
C CYS A 351 5.52 16.85 -13.19
N ALA A 352 4.38 17.19 -12.54
CA ALA A 352 4.12 18.53 -12.01
C ALA A 352 4.72 18.80 -10.61
N ARG A 353 5.58 17.90 -10.09
CA ARG A 353 6.24 18.06 -8.78
C ARG A 353 7.11 19.31 -8.69
N CYS A 354 7.87 19.63 -9.73
CA CYS A 354 8.89 20.70 -9.71
C CYS A 354 8.43 22.00 -10.40
N HIS A 355 7.53 21.91 -11.35
CA HIS A 355 6.97 22.99 -12.13
C HIS A 355 5.64 22.53 -12.75
N ASP A 356 4.83 23.41 -13.29
CA ASP A 356 3.64 23.01 -14.05
C ASP A 356 4.01 22.01 -15.15
N HIS A 357 3.17 20.99 -15.36
CA HIS A 357 3.44 19.97 -16.36
C HIS A 357 3.73 20.60 -17.74
N LYS A 358 4.83 20.19 -18.38
CA LYS A 358 5.34 20.86 -19.59
C LYS A 358 4.31 20.89 -20.73
N PHE A 359 3.54 19.83 -20.91
CA PHE A 359 2.64 19.65 -22.05
C PHE A 359 1.17 19.59 -21.66
N ASP A 360 0.87 18.98 -20.51
CA ASP A 360 -0.49 18.75 -20.03
C ASP A 360 -0.95 19.88 -19.10
N PRO A 361 -2.25 20.18 -19.06
CA PRO A 361 -2.77 21.26 -18.23
C PRO A 361 -2.89 20.81 -16.75
N ILE A 362 -1.77 20.32 -16.18
CA ILE A 362 -1.64 19.93 -14.79
C ILE A 362 -0.70 20.90 -14.10
N THR A 363 -1.22 21.67 -13.16
CA THR A 363 -0.42 22.65 -12.44
C THR A 363 0.35 22.00 -11.29
N GLN A 364 1.41 22.65 -10.85
CA GLN A 364 2.13 22.24 -9.64
C GLN A 364 1.18 22.27 -8.42
N GLU A 365 0.27 23.22 -8.35
CA GLU A 365 -0.76 23.28 -7.31
C GLU A 365 -1.69 22.07 -7.34
N ASP A 366 -2.12 21.58 -8.51
CA ASP A 366 -2.92 20.35 -8.64
C ASP A 366 -2.20 19.14 -8.07
N TYR A 367 -0.90 19.02 -8.36
CA TYR A 367 -0.09 17.92 -7.84
C TYR A 367 0.00 17.94 -6.31
N TYR A 368 0.31 19.11 -5.70
CA TYR A 368 0.36 19.19 -4.24
C TYR A 368 -1.02 19.10 -3.58
N SER A 369 -2.08 19.48 -4.29
CA SER A 369 -3.46 19.25 -3.84
C SER A 369 -3.82 17.77 -3.81
N LEU A 370 -3.35 16.96 -4.77
CA LEU A 370 -3.43 15.50 -4.74
C LEU A 370 -2.62 14.93 -3.57
N GLN A 371 -1.40 15.43 -3.30
CA GLN A 371 -0.64 15.02 -2.11
C GLN A 371 -1.35 15.36 -0.80
N ALA A 372 -2.06 16.49 -0.73
CA ALA A 372 -2.82 16.89 0.44
C ALA A 372 -4.01 15.97 0.75
N VAL A 373 -4.49 15.20 -0.25
CA VAL A 373 -5.48 14.14 -0.02
C VAL A 373 -4.95 13.05 0.91
N PHE A 374 -3.68 12.65 0.73
CA PHE A 374 -3.05 11.56 1.47
C PHE A 374 -2.26 12.01 2.70
N ALA A 375 -2.38 13.27 3.11
CA ALA A 375 -1.56 13.87 4.17
C ALA A 375 -1.83 13.34 5.59
N GLY A 376 -2.91 12.57 5.78
CA GLY A 376 -3.34 12.05 7.08
C GLY A 376 -3.16 10.54 7.25
N ILE A 377 -2.48 9.87 6.32
CA ILE A 377 -2.30 8.42 6.35
C ILE A 377 -0.84 8.02 6.18
N GLY A 378 -0.51 6.85 6.70
CA GLY A 378 0.73 6.12 6.46
C GLY A 378 0.45 4.73 5.88
N LYS A 379 1.49 3.90 5.77
CA LYS A 379 1.43 2.50 5.34
C LYS A 379 1.78 1.60 6.53
N GLY A 380 0.93 0.64 6.88
CA GLY A 380 1.17 -0.24 8.03
C GLY A 380 0.10 -1.31 8.19
N ASP A 381 0.32 -2.20 9.16
CA ASP A 381 -0.67 -3.19 9.55
C ASP A 381 -1.80 -2.52 10.35
N ILE A 382 -3.03 -2.82 9.97
CA ILE A 382 -4.23 -2.44 10.70
C ILE A 382 -5.06 -3.68 11.05
N GLU A 383 -5.61 -3.68 12.25
CA GLU A 383 -6.48 -4.75 12.72
C GLU A 383 -7.93 -4.51 12.29
N PHE A 384 -8.62 -5.59 11.94
CA PHE A 384 -10.03 -5.54 11.57
C PHE A 384 -10.73 -6.87 11.88
N ASP A 385 -12.03 -6.81 12.07
CA ASP A 385 -12.88 -8.01 12.16
C ASP A 385 -13.38 -8.38 10.76
N ALA A 386 -13.10 -9.61 10.33
CA ALA A 386 -13.51 -10.09 9.00
C ALA A 386 -15.05 -10.27 8.89
N SER A 387 -15.77 -10.44 10.02
CA SER A 387 -17.23 -10.44 10.08
C SER A 387 -17.75 -9.09 10.57
N PRO A 388 -18.61 -8.41 9.80
CA PRO A 388 -19.27 -7.17 10.23
C PRO A 388 -20.06 -7.33 11.52
N GLU A 389 -20.60 -8.52 11.78
CA GLU A 389 -21.36 -8.82 13.00
C GLU A 389 -20.44 -8.87 14.23
N ILE A 390 -19.24 -9.46 14.08
CA ILE A 390 -18.22 -9.48 15.15
C ILE A 390 -17.71 -8.06 15.40
N ALA A 391 -17.46 -7.29 14.33
CA ALA A 391 -17.05 -5.90 14.44
C ALA A 391 -18.08 -5.05 15.21
N ALA A 392 -19.37 -5.22 14.91
CA ALA A 392 -20.44 -4.52 15.62
C ALA A 392 -20.49 -4.92 17.11
N GLN A 393 -20.29 -6.20 17.42
CA GLN A 393 -20.23 -6.66 18.81
C GLN A 393 -19.01 -6.08 19.54
N ARG A 394 -17.83 -6.12 18.92
CA ARG A 394 -16.60 -5.54 19.48
C ARG A 394 -16.76 -4.05 19.75
N GLN A 395 -17.25 -3.30 18.78
CA GLN A 395 -17.54 -1.87 18.94
C GLN A 395 -18.52 -1.61 20.08
N HIS A 396 -19.59 -2.41 20.18
CA HIS A 396 -20.56 -2.28 21.24
C HIS A 396 -19.95 -2.50 22.64
N TRP A 397 -19.20 -3.60 22.83
CA TRP A 397 -18.57 -3.90 24.11
C TRP A 397 -17.48 -2.88 24.46
N THR A 398 -16.67 -2.45 23.51
CA THR A 398 -15.67 -1.38 23.73
C THR A 398 -16.33 -0.06 24.15
N ALA A 399 -17.40 0.34 23.48
CA ALA A 399 -18.13 1.56 23.83
C ALA A 399 -18.75 1.48 25.25
N LEU A 400 -19.20 0.30 25.68
CA LEU A 400 -19.68 0.10 27.04
C LEU A 400 -18.57 0.22 28.10
N ILE A 401 -17.37 -0.30 27.79
CA ILE A 401 -16.17 -0.15 28.64
C ILE A 401 -15.81 1.34 28.78
N ASP A 402 -15.69 2.05 27.66
CA ASP A 402 -15.36 3.48 27.64
C ASP A 402 -16.38 4.32 28.45
N ARG A 403 -17.67 4.02 28.31
CA ARG A 403 -18.74 4.69 29.06
C ARG A 403 -18.68 4.37 30.56
N ALA A 404 -18.33 3.12 30.91
CA ALA A 404 -18.14 2.71 32.29
C ALA A 404 -16.96 3.47 32.94
N ASP A 405 -15.83 3.58 32.21
CA ASP A 405 -14.63 4.28 32.66
C ASP A 405 -14.86 5.79 32.84
N ARG A 406 -15.71 6.40 32.00
CA ARG A 406 -16.15 7.81 32.18
C ARG A 406 -17.27 8.02 33.21
N GLY A 407 -17.79 6.95 33.82
CA GLY A 407 -18.89 7.03 34.76
C GLY A 407 -20.25 7.45 34.18
N GLU A 408 -20.41 7.32 32.85
CA GLU A 408 -21.60 7.80 32.10
C GLU A 408 -22.81 6.85 32.16
N LEU A 409 -22.69 5.69 32.82
CA LEU A 409 -23.74 4.66 32.86
C LEU A 409 -24.86 4.98 33.86
N SER A 410 -24.64 5.83 34.84
CA SER A 410 -25.62 6.16 35.89
C SER A 410 -26.90 6.76 35.32
N ASN A 411 -26.86 7.45 34.21
CA ASN A 411 -28.02 8.06 33.55
C ASN A 411 -28.70 7.16 32.50
N ASP A 412 -28.11 5.99 32.20
CA ASP A 412 -28.62 5.06 31.20
C ASP A 412 -29.70 4.13 31.83
N LYS A 413 -30.95 4.36 31.46
CA LYS A 413 -32.09 3.57 31.91
C LYS A 413 -32.41 2.37 31.01
N SER A 414 -31.50 1.97 30.12
CA SER A 414 -31.73 0.85 29.23
C SER A 414 -31.85 -0.47 30.00
N LYS A 415 -32.71 -1.35 29.50
CA LYS A 415 -32.88 -2.70 30.08
C LYS A 415 -31.59 -3.53 29.98
N GLU A 416 -30.75 -3.23 28.97
CA GLU A 416 -29.49 -3.92 28.76
C GLU A 416 -28.52 -3.67 29.92
N ILE A 417 -28.23 -2.41 30.23
CA ILE A 417 -27.32 -2.03 31.33
C ILE A 417 -27.80 -2.62 32.66
N ALA A 418 -29.13 -2.50 32.93
CA ALA A 418 -29.72 -3.07 34.13
C ALA A 418 -29.55 -4.60 34.21
N ASN A 419 -29.71 -5.31 33.07
CA ASN A 419 -29.58 -6.77 33.03
C ASN A 419 -28.11 -7.21 33.17
N LEU A 420 -27.17 -6.51 32.54
CA LEU A 420 -25.72 -6.78 32.68
C LEU A 420 -25.30 -6.64 34.16
N ALA A 421 -25.67 -5.54 34.80
CA ALA A 421 -25.36 -5.31 36.19
C ALA A 421 -26.00 -6.38 37.11
N LYS A 422 -27.28 -6.71 36.87
CA LYS A 422 -27.98 -7.74 37.62
C LYS A 422 -27.36 -9.12 37.49
N SER A 423 -26.97 -9.50 36.27
CA SER A 423 -26.32 -10.80 36.02
C SER A 423 -24.95 -10.90 36.70
N TRP A 424 -24.19 -9.81 36.68
CA TRP A 424 -22.91 -9.75 37.36
C TRP A 424 -23.06 -9.79 38.88
N GLU A 425 -23.96 -8.93 39.47
CA GLU A 425 -24.23 -8.93 40.89
C GLU A 425 -24.69 -10.32 41.42
N ALA A 426 -25.50 -11.05 40.63
CA ALA A 426 -25.95 -12.41 40.98
C ALA A 426 -24.74 -13.38 41.00
N SER A 427 -23.90 -13.36 39.98
CA SER A 427 -22.72 -14.23 39.94
C SER A 427 -21.66 -13.87 41.01
N ALA A 428 -21.56 -12.59 41.36
CA ALA A 428 -20.66 -12.12 42.41
C ALA A 428 -21.21 -12.44 43.83
N ALA A 429 -22.52 -12.49 43.99
CA ALA A 429 -23.15 -12.84 45.28
C ALA A 429 -23.05 -14.34 45.58
N GLU A 430 -23.00 -15.22 44.54
CA GLU A 430 -22.94 -16.67 44.75
C GLU A 430 -21.57 -17.15 45.25
N GLN A 431 -20.47 -16.37 45.09
CA GLN A 431 -19.16 -16.71 45.64
C GLN A 431 -18.30 -15.47 45.93
N PRO A 432 -18.37 -14.84 47.09
CA PRO A 432 -17.37 -13.85 47.47
C PRO A 432 -16.02 -14.55 47.73
N ALA A 433 -14.99 -14.30 46.87
CA ALA A 433 -13.63 -14.67 47.23
C ALA A 433 -13.20 -13.88 48.49
N LEU A 434 -13.16 -14.52 49.65
CA LEU A 434 -12.66 -13.94 50.89
C LEU A 434 -11.13 -13.90 50.80
N TRP A 435 -10.59 -12.73 50.45
CA TRP A 435 -9.15 -12.50 50.49
C TRP A 435 -8.73 -12.20 51.92
N THR A 436 -7.80 -13.01 52.45
CA THR A 436 -7.14 -12.78 53.74
C THR A 436 -5.83 -12.04 53.49
N THR A 437 -5.69 -10.86 54.10
CA THR A 437 -4.41 -10.12 54.05
C THR A 437 -3.33 -10.93 54.76
N LEU A 438 -2.18 -11.11 54.09
CA LEU A 438 -1.03 -11.76 54.66
C LEU A 438 -0.28 -10.73 55.50
N CYS A 439 0.08 -11.14 56.76
CA CYS A 439 0.91 -10.35 57.68
C CYS A 439 2.38 -10.82 57.58
N PRO A 440 3.25 -10.21 56.77
CA PRO A 440 4.64 -10.66 56.64
C PRO A 440 5.39 -10.65 57.95
N THR A 441 6.02 -11.78 58.31
CA THR A 441 6.85 -11.94 59.50
C THR A 441 8.36 -11.96 59.17
N VAL A 442 8.70 -12.42 57.95
CA VAL A 442 10.05 -12.38 57.39
C VAL A 442 9.98 -11.74 56.03
N PHE A 443 10.82 -10.77 55.74
CA PHE A 443 10.93 -10.09 54.47
C PHE A 443 12.36 -9.61 54.24
N VAL A 444 12.97 -10.05 53.15
CA VAL A 444 14.38 -9.83 52.83
C VAL A 444 14.54 -9.41 51.37
N SER A 445 15.39 -8.45 51.13
CA SER A 445 15.89 -8.09 49.79
C SER A 445 17.29 -8.66 49.58
N SER A 446 17.53 -9.36 48.52
CA SER A 446 18.85 -9.89 48.18
C SER A 446 19.79 -8.82 47.64
N GLY A 447 19.25 -7.75 47.03
CA GLY A 447 19.97 -6.62 46.46
C GLY A 447 20.31 -5.51 47.46
N GLY A 448 19.91 -5.66 48.75
CA GLY A 448 20.25 -4.74 49.82
C GLY A 448 19.28 -3.56 50.00
N ALA A 449 18.09 -3.60 49.42
CA ALA A 449 17.02 -2.68 49.75
C ALA A 449 16.53 -2.92 51.19
N THR A 450 16.09 -1.87 51.88
CA THR A 450 15.46 -1.98 53.20
C THR A 450 13.96 -2.10 53.03
N LEU A 451 13.38 -3.28 53.29
CA LEU A 451 11.94 -3.49 53.34
C LEU A 451 11.37 -3.10 54.70
N LYS A 452 10.36 -2.27 54.74
CA LYS A 452 9.65 -1.84 55.95
C LYS A 452 8.19 -2.20 55.87
N ARG A 453 7.70 -2.94 56.85
CA ARG A 453 6.24 -3.22 56.98
C ARG A 453 5.54 -1.99 57.53
N LEU A 454 4.43 -1.63 56.90
CA LEU A 454 3.56 -0.52 57.30
C LEU A 454 2.33 -1.04 58.09
N ASP A 455 1.54 -0.10 58.67
CA ASP A 455 0.39 -0.45 59.50
C ASP A 455 -0.74 -1.19 58.73
N ASP A 456 -0.75 -1.09 57.41
CA ASP A 456 -1.69 -1.80 56.52
C ASP A 456 -1.16 -3.14 55.99
N ASP A 457 -0.13 -3.68 56.62
CA ASP A 457 0.58 -4.91 56.25
C ASP A 457 1.30 -4.87 54.90
N SER A 458 1.33 -3.72 54.20
CA SER A 458 2.16 -3.56 53.00
C SER A 458 3.65 -3.43 53.35
N LEU A 459 4.52 -3.81 52.41
CA LEU A 459 5.96 -3.66 52.49
C LEU A 459 6.40 -2.51 51.59
N LEU A 460 7.05 -1.51 52.16
CA LEU A 460 7.67 -0.40 51.47
C LEU A 460 9.19 -0.62 51.35
N ALA A 461 9.72 -0.64 50.14
CA ALA A 461 11.15 -0.77 49.86
C ALA A 461 11.80 0.63 49.85
N THR A 462 12.76 0.81 50.76
CA THR A 462 13.48 2.06 50.97
C THR A 462 15.02 1.82 50.89
N GLY A 463 15.79 2.86 51.07
CA GLY A 463 17.28 2.79 51.10
C GLY A 463 17.87 2.45 49.74
N HIS A 464 18.86 1.53 49.74
CA HIS A 464 19.56 1.14 48.51
C HIS A 464 18.63 0.73 47.41
N ARG A 465 18.88 1.21 46.16
CA ARG A 465 18.13 0.89 44.93
C ARG A 465 19.08 0.17 43.97
N PRO A 466 19.20 -1.16 44.07
CA PRO A 466 20.05 -1.93 43.18
C PRO A 466 19.49 -1.97 41.76
N ASP A 467 20.31 -2.42 40.81
CA ASP A 467 19.89 -2.60 39.42
C ASP A 467 18.87 -3.73 39.28
N THR A 468 19.06 -4.83 39.98
CA THR A 468 18.16 -6.01 40.09
C THR A 468 17.99 -6.37 41.57
N ASP A 469 16.85 -7.02 41.90
CA ASP A 469 16.60 -7.49 43.28
C ASP A 469 15.71 -8.73 43.30
N THR A 470 15.70 -9.44 44.40
CA THR A 470 14.76 -10.53 44.71
C THR A 470 14.24 -10.29 46.13
N TYR A 471 12.92 -10.17 46.25
CA TYR A 471 12.26 -10.08 47.56
C TYR A 471 11.78 -11.48 47.97
N THR A 472 12.19 -11.91 49.14
CA THR A 472 11.68 -13.14 49.79
C THR A 472 10.82 -12.75 50.98
N ILE A 473 9.53 -13.12 50.93
CA ILE A 473 8.51 -12.66 51.89
C ILE A 473 7.80 -13.88 52.46
N SER A 474 7.82 -14.06 53.80
CA SER A 474 7.12 -15.15 54.45
C SER A 474 6.05 -14.63 55.41
N ALA A 475 4.90 -15.27 55.39
CA ALA A 475 3.75 -14.92 56.21
C ALA A 475 3.00 -16.17 56.69
N PRO A 476 2.42 -16.18 57.92
CA PRO A 476 1.57 -17.26 58.37
C PRO A 476 0.24 -17.28 57.58
N LEU A 477 -0.31 -18.47 57.41
CA LEU A 477 -1.59 -18.70 56.72
C LEU A 477 -2.65 -19.11 57.74
N ALA A 478 -3.73 -18.30 57.84
CA ALA A 478 -4.88 -18.56 58.69
C ALA A 478 -6.08 -19.06 57.86
N LEU A 479 -5.82 -20.04 56.96
CA LEU A 479 -6.79 -20.65 56.06
C LEU A 479 -6.75 -22.18 56.18
N ASN A 480 -7.78 -22.88 55.71
CA ASN A 480 -7.79 -24.37 55.69
C ASN A 480 -7.07 -24.92 54.43
N SER A 481 -7.08 -24.15 53.37
CA SER A 481 -6.35 -24.47 52.12
C SER A 481 -5.91 -23.15 51.44
N LEU A 482 -4.96 -23.28 50.50
CA LEU A 482 -4.55 -22.17 49.63
C LEU A 482 -4.84 -22.54 48.18
N THR A 483 -5.67 -21.74 47.52
CA THR A 483 -5.98 -21.91 46.08
C THR A 483 -5.33 -20.84 45.23
N ALA A 484 -5.18 -19.60 45.76
CA ALA A 484 -4.54 -18.51 45.02
C ALA A 484 -3.89 -17.48 45.96
N LEU A 485 -2.89 -16.75 45.41
CA LEU A 485 -2.32 -15.56 46.03
C LEU A 485 -2.60 -14.35 45.13
N ARG A 486 -2.81 -13.19 45.77
CA ARG A 486 -2.90 -11.88 45.14
C ARG A 486 -1.73 -11.02 45.58
N LEU A 487 -0.94 -10.54 44.65
CA LEU A 487 0.04 -9.48 44.81
C LEU A 487 -0.59 -8.16 44.41
N GLU A 488 -0.58 -7.19 45.31
CA GLU A 488 -1.01 -5.83 45.05
C GLU A 488 0.24 -4.92 45.12
N VAL A 489 0.50 -4.15 44.08
CA VAL A 489 1.55 -3.13 44.03
C VAL A 489 0.88 -1.77 44.20
N LEU A 490 1.39 -0.97 45.14
CA LEU A 490 0.71 0.20 45.67
C LEU A 490 1.52 1.48 45.44
N PRO A 491 0.83 2.61 45.13
CA PRO A 491 1.48 3.90 45.06
C PRO A 491 1.93 4.34 46.45
N ASP A 492 3.00 5.16 46.48
CA ASP A 492 3.50 5.80 47.69
C ASP A 492 4.18 7.13 47.34
N GLU A 493 3.95 8.18 48.12
CA GLU A 493 4.47 9.51 47.85
C GLU A 493 6.03 9.57 47.88
N SER A 494 6.67 8.60 48.54
CA SER A 494 8.14 8.50 48.60
C SER A 494 8.79 7.86 47.38
N LEU A 495 7.96 7.27 46.46
CA LEU A 495 8.44 6.60 45.26
C LEU A 495 8.50 7.53 44.06
N PRO A 496 9.42 7.29 43.09
CA PRO A 496 9.45 8.05 41.83
C PRO A 496 8.09 7.98 41.10
N ALA A 497 7.61 9.08 40.55
CA ALA A 497 6.28 9.22 39.91
C ALA A 497 5.11 8.65 40.78
N LYS A 498 5.26 8.62 42.13
CA LYS A 498 4.39 7.97 43.09
C LYS A 498 4.36 6.43 42.99
N GLY A 499 5.24 5.82 42.30
CA GLY A 499 5.36 4.38 42.15
C GLY A 499 4.28 3.74 41.24
N PRO A 500 3.89 2.46 41.48
CA PRO A 500 4.34 1.54 42.53
C PRO A 500 5.77 0.98 42.39
N GLY A 501 6.45 1.27 41.26
CA GLY A 501 7.84 0.86 41.06
C GLY A 501 8.86 1.85 41.58
N ARG A 502 10.13 1.43 41.69
CA ARG A 502 11.26 2.24 42.12
C ARG A 502 12.07 2.85 40.97
N CYS A 503 11.77 2.49 39.71
CA CYS A 503 12.41 3.12 38.55
C CYS A 503 11.99 4.59 38.43
N ASP A 504 12.83 5.43 37.81
CA ASP A 504 12.60 6.89 37.73
C ASP A 504 11.26 7.26 37.04
N ASN A 505 10.75 6.40 36.17
CA ASN A 505 9.44 6.54 35.54
C ASN A 505 8.26 5.93 36.32
N GLY A 506 8.51 5.43 37.55
CA GLY A 506 7.52 4.79 38.42
C GLY A 506 7.13 3.34 38.01
N ASN A 507 7.68 2.78 36.93
CA ASN A 507 7.40 1.43 36.48
C ASN A 507 8.15 0.36 37.30
N LEU A 508 7.67 -0.88 37.21
CA LEU A 508 8.30 -2.07 37.77
C LEU A 508 8.40 -3.18 36.71
N HIS A 509 9.30 -4.16 36.93
CA HIS A 509 9.39 -5.37 36.14
C HIS A 509 9.52 -6.58 37.04
N LEU A 510 8.51 -7.45 37.05
CA LEU A 510 8.46 -8.69 37.81
C LEU A 510 8.70 -9.86 36.84
N ASN A 511 9.89 -10.47 36.90
CA ASN A 511 10.33 -11.53 36.00
C ASN A 511 9.81 -12.92 36.38
N GLU A 512 9.75 -13.22 37.68
CA GLU A 512 9.32 -14.54 38.15
C GLU A 512 8.68 -14.47 39.52
N VAL A 513 7.65 -15.27 39.74
CA VAL A 513 7.02 -15.48 41.03
C VAL A 513 7.12 -16.94 41.40
N GLU A 514 7.67 -17.21 42.58
CA GLU A 514 7.70 -18.54 43.15
C GLU A 514 6.96 -18.54 44.49
N ILE A 515 6.19 -19.59 44.75
CA ILE A 515 5.39 -19.78 45.95
C ILE A 515 5.84 -21.07 46.62
N TYR A 516 6.14 -20.99 47.90
CA TYR A 516 6.53 -22.14 48.71
C TYR A 516 5.61 -22.24 49.93
N LEU A 517 5.25 -23.45 50.28
CA LEU A 517 4.57 -23.76 51.53
C LEU A 517 5.58 -24.38 52.51
N ASN A 518 5.69 -23.80 53.67
CA ASN A 518 6.60 -24.22 54.74
C ASN A 518 5.75 -24.76 55.89
N ASP A 519 5.59 -26.13 55.99
CA ASP A 519 4.77 -26.78 56.99
C ASP A 519 5.50 -27.95 57.69
N ASN A 520 6.72 -28.21 57.48
CA ASN A 520 7.80 -29.07 58.07
C ASN A 520 8.99 -29.11 57.10
N GLU A 521 8.71 -29.12 55.81
CA GLU A 521 9.70 -28.98 54.73
C GLU A 521 9.22 -27.92 53.75
N SER A 522 10.17 -27.16 53.14
CA SER A 522 9.81 -26.16 52.12
C SER A 522 9.42 -26.85 50.82
N ARG A 523 8.19 -26.67 50.37
CA ARG A 523 7.62 -27.26 49.16
C ARG A 523 7.19 -26.17 48.18
N ARG A 524 7.71 -26.17 46.93
CA ARG A 524 7.27 -25.26 45.87
C ARG A 524 5.85 -25.67 45.44
N LEU A 525 4.98 -24.65 45.30
CA LEU A 525 3.64 -24.82 44.77
C LEU A 525 3.64 -24.40 43.31
N ASN A 526 3.03 -25.24 42.44
CA ASN A 526 2.91 -24.91 41.03
C ASN A 526 1.79 -23.88 40.80
N ILE A 527 2.09 -22.86 39.99
CA ILE A 527 1.13 -21.86 39.57
C ILE A 527 0.55 -22.30 38.21
N ARG A 528 -0.78 -22.40 38.12
CA ARG A 528 -1.49 -22.77 36.89
C ARG A 528 -1.62 -21.59 35.93
N SER A 529 -1.92 -20.41 36.47
CA SER A 529 -2.17 -19.21 35.68
C SER A 529 -1.97 -17.95 36.51
N ALA A 530 -1.67 -16.85 35.86
CA ALA A 530 -1.66 -15.53 36.45
C ALA A 530 -2.56 -14.59 35.66
N VAL A 531 -3.23 -13.65 36.36
CA VAL A 531 -4.07 -12.62 35.74
C VAL A 531 -3.82 -11.31 36.45
N ALA A 532 -3.48 -10.25 35.75
CA ALA A 532 -3.32 -8.91 36.28
C ALA A 532 -4.49 -8.01 35.90
N ASP A 533 -4.71 -6.94 36.68
CA ASP A 533 -5.70 -5.90 36.35
C ASP A 533 -5.20 -5.00 35.20
N TRP A 534 -3.90 -4.94 34.98
CA TRP A 534 -3.26 -4.21 33.89
C TRP A 534 -1.94 -4.83 33.47
N ASP A 535 -1.73 -4.93 32.15
CA ASP A 535 -0.49 -5.35 31.54
C ASP A 535 0.06 -4.25 30.62
N GLN A 536 1.32 -3.92 30.74
CA GLN A 536 2.02 -3.10 29.75
C GLN A 536 2.18 -3.90 28.45
N GLU A 537 1.97 -3.26 27.31
CA GLU A 537 2.14 -3.88 25.99
C GLU A 537 3.52 -4.55 25.86
N GLY A 538 3.50 -5.86 25.54
CA GLY A 538 4.71 -6.68 25.46
C GLY A 538 5.31 -7.11 26.81
N TRP A 539 4.69 -6.73 27.97
CA TRP A 539 5.15 -7.00 29.33
C TRP A 539 4.00 -7.52 30.20
N THR A 540 3.45 -8.66 29.82
CA THR A 540 2.27 -9.25 30.47
C THR A 540 2.63 -10.05 31.71
N ILE A 541 1.62 -10.25 32.60
CA ILE A 541 1.82 -11.03 33.83
C ILE A 541 2.21 -12.50 33.55
N ASP A 542 1.87 -13.06 32.40
CA ASP A 542 2.29 -14.41 32.02
C ASP A 542 3.82 -14.56 31.96
N HIS A 543 4.53 -13.48 31.68
CA HIS A 543 5.99 -13.46 31.69
C HIS A 543 6.59 -13.70 33.09
N SER A 544 5.79 -13.54 34.15
CA SER A 544 6.25 -13.88 35.49
C SER A 544 6.23 -15.38 35.79
N LEU A 545 5.83 -16.21 34.82
CA LEU A 545 5.76 -17.66 34.93
C LEU A 545 6.67 -18.39 33.89
N ASP A 546 7.31 -17.67 32.97
CA ASP A 546 8.06 -18.25 31.85
C ASP A 546 9.56 -18.54 32.16
N SER A 547 10.03 -18.20 33.35
CA SER A 547 11.42 -18.35 33.82
C SER A 547 12.46 -17.65 32.94
N ASN A 548 12.07 -16.67 32.14
CA ASN A 548 12.93 -15.92 31.25
C ASN A 548 13.31 -14.56 31.85
N VAL A 549 14.57 -14.35 32.16
CA VAL A 549 15.04 -13.09 32.77
C VAL A 549 14.93 -11.86 31.86
N LYS A 550 14.66 -12.04 30.57
CA LYS A 550 14.48 -10.94 29.60
C LYS A 550 13.04 -10.47 29.48
N THR A 551 12.09 -11.21 30.00
CA THR A 551 10.66 -10.93 30.00
C THR A 551 10.20 -10.61 31.42
N ALA A 552 9.15 -9.82 31.58
CA ALA A 552 8.62 -9.45 32.90
C ALA A 552 7.20 -8.88 32.80
N TRP A 553 6.49 -8.82 33.91
CA TRP A 553 5.29 -8.02 34.04
C TRP A 553 5.65 -6.55 34.30
N GLY A 554 5.09 -5.63 33.52
CA GLY A 554 5.21 -4.19 33.67
C GLY A 554 3.85 -3.51 33.72
N ILE A 555 3.83 -2.25 34.21
CA ILE A 555 2.57 -1.51 34.42
C ILE A 555 2.48 -0.19 33.66
N TYR A 556 3.54 0.21 32.96
CA TYR A 556 3.54 1.48 32.18
C TYR A 556 2.46 1.47 31.09
N PRO A 557 1.76 2.60 30.81
CA PRO A 557 1.94 3.93 31.40
C PRO A 557 1.12 4.21 32.67
N LYS A 558 0.48 3.20 33.24
CA LYS A 558 -0.41 3.30 34.42
C LYS A 558 0.37 3.40 35.75
N VAL A 559 1.37 4.25 35.82
CA VAL A 559 2.13 4.52 37.03
C VAL A 559 1.40 5.50 37.96
N GLY A 560 1.67 5.46 39.27
CA GLY A 560 0.99 6.26 40.28
C GLY A 560 -0.36 5.72 40.70
N GLU A 561 -0.80 4.58 40.17
CA GLU A 561 -2.02 3.85 40.52
C GLU A 561 -1.70 2.52 41.20
N ALA A 562 -2.68 1.94 41.92
CA ALA A 562 -2.54 0.60 42.48
C ALA A 562 -2.88 -0.45 41.42
N HIS A 563 -2.03 -1.47 41.27
CA HIS A 563 -2.26 -2.61 40.40
C HIS A 563 -2.16 -3.91 41.16
N HIS A 564 -2.74 -4.98 40.63
CA HIS A 564 -2.65 -6.28 41.26
C HIS A 564 -2.61 -7.43 40.27
N ALA A 565 -2.01 -8.52 40.70
CA ALA A 565 -1.96 -9.77 39.97
C ALA A 565 -2.41 -10.91 40.89
N VAL A 566 -3.19 -11.85 40.34
CA VAL A 566 -3.65 -13.05 41.03
C VAL A 566 -2.96 -14.28 40.41
N PHE A 567 -2.36 -15.09 41.25
CA PHE A 567 -1.66 -16.33 40.90
C PHE A 567 -2.46 -17.50 41.41
N GLU A 568 -3.10 -18.26 40.53
CA GLU A 568 -3.87 -19.46 40.84
C GLU A 568 -2.94 -20.68 40.86
N LEU A 569 -3.06 -21.49 41.94
CA LEU A 569 -2.33 -22.73 42.04
C LEU A 569 -2.91 -23.82 41.15
N GLU A 570 -2.06 -24.73 40.72
CA GLU A 570 -2.46 -25.90 39.91
C GLU A 570 -3.39 -26.83 40.73
N GLU A 571 -3.08 -27.01 42.04
CA GLU A 571 -3.88 -27.73 43.00
C GLU A 571 -4.01 -26.97 44.30
N ALA A 572 -5.17 -27.10 44.96
CA ALA A 572 -5.39 -26.50 46.28
C ALA A 572 -4.42 -27.11 47.29
N ALA A 573 -3.57 -26.29 47.91
CA ALA A 573 -2.64 -26.75 48.94
C ALA A 573 -3.35 -26.82 50.30
N LYS A 574 -3.42 -28.03 50.86
CA LYS A 574 -3.93 -28.23 52.24
C LYS A 574 -2.99 -27.62 53.26
N LEU A 575 -3.54 -26.89 54.22
CA LEU A 575 -2.77 -26.18 55.25
C LEU A 575 -2.91 -26.83 56.63
N LYS A 576 -1.87 -26.68 57.43
CA LYS A 576 -1.84 -27.03 58.87
C LYS A 576 -1.90 -25.74 59.69
N ALA A 577 -2.12 -25.84 60.99
CA ALA A 577 -2.23 -24.68 61.87
C ALA A 577 -0.97 -23.79 61.92
N ASP A 578 0.17 -24.33 61.59
CA ASP A 578 1.49 -23.61 61.58
C ASP A 578 2.03 -23.37 60.19
N SER A 579 1.22 -23.59 59.13
CA SER A 579 1.63 -23.35 57.77
C SER A 579 1.99 -21.89 57.52
N GLN A 580 3.12 -21.72 56.83
CA GLN A 580 3.56 -20.41 56.33
C GLN A 580 3.73 -20.47 54.81
N VAL A 581 3.36 -19.40 54.14
CA VAL A 581 3.67 -19.18 52.73
C VAL A 581 4.87 -18.32 52.62
N THR A 582 5.82 -18.72 51.72
CA THR A 582 6.93 -17.88 51.29
C THR A 582 6.76 -17.56 49.81
N VAL A 583 6.75 -16.27 49.49
CA VAL A 583 6.65 -15.76 48.11
C VAL A 583 7.99 -15.14 47.75
N VAL A 584 8.54 -15.55 46.62
CA VAL A 584 9.76 -15.02 46.06
C VAL A 584 9.44 -14.21 44.81
N LEU A 585 9.73 -12.91 44.83
CA LEU A 585 9.50 -11.97 43.76
C LEU A 585 10.84 -11.62 43.11
N LYS A 586 11.11 -12.19 41.92
CA LYS A 586 12.37 -11.94 41.19
C LYS A 586 12.19 -10.78 40.20
N GLN A 587 13.08 -9.80 40.31
CA GLN A 587 13.08 -8.54 39.57
C GLN A 587 14.46 -8.38 38.91
N LEU A 588 14.69 -9.18 37.83
CA LEU A 588 16.02 -9.42 37.28
C LEU A 588 16.27 -8.72 35.93
N HIS A 589 15.30 -7.92 35.45
CA HIS A 589 15.41 -7.24 34.15
C HIS A 589 16.49 -6.14 34.15
N GLY A 590 16.75 -5.53 35.26
CA GLY A 590 17.71 -4.40 35.41
C GLY A 590 17.04 -3.02 35.29
N GLY A 591 17.85 -1.97 35.28
CA GLY A 591 17.37 -0.59 35.23
C GLY A 591 16.62 -0.15 36.49
N SER A 592 16.81 -0.83 37.60
CA SER A 592 16.11 -0.56 38.86
C SER A 592 14.58 -0.60 38.75
N HIS A 593 14.01 -1.37 37.82
CA HIS A 593 12.57 -1.57 37.70
C HIS A 593 12.06 -2.48 38.82
N LEU A 594 12.20 -2.04 40.05
CA LEU A 594 11.90 -2.81 41.26
C LEU A 594 10.52 -2.43 41.84
N ILE A 595 9.88 -3.36 42.53
CA ILE A 595 8.66 -3.08 43.28
C ILE A 595 9.00 -2.15 44.43
N GLY A 596 8.29 -1.03 44.53
CA GLY A 596 8.47 -0.03 45.58
C GLY A 596 7.61 -0.31 46.81
N ARG A 597 6.32 -0.59 46.60
CA ARG A 597 5.40 -0.94 47.70
C ARG A 597 4.49 -2.07 47.24
N CYS A 598 4.37 -3.10 48.06
CA CYS A 598 3.48 -4.23 47.77
C CYS A 598 2.75 -4.75 49.00
N ARG A 599 1.62 -5.40 48.78
CA ARG A 599 0.81 -6.12 49.77
C ARG A 599 0.34 -7.43 49.16
N MET A 600 0.21 -8.45 49.99
CA MET A 600 -0.17 -9.77 49.53
C MET A 600 -1.44 -10.29 50.27
N TYR A 601 -2.17 -11.11 49.58
CA TYR A 601 -3.37 -11.74 50.08
C TYR A 601 -3.42 -13.22 49.67
N ALA A 602 -4.09 -14.00 50.49
CA ALA A 602 -4.33 -15.43 50.22
C ALA A 602 -5.85 -15.74 50.23
N THR A 603 -6.25 -16.78 49.50
CA THR A 603 -7.64 -17.24 49.49
C THR A 603 -7.68 -18.77 49.38
N ASP A 604 -8.79 -19.36 49.87
CA ASP A 604 -9.15 -20.77 49.69
C ASP A 604 -10.32 -20.95 48.70
N ALA A 605 -10.76 -19.85 48.04
CA ALA A 605 -11.82 -19.87 47.05
C ALA A 605 -11.32 -20.33 45.68
N ASP A 606 -12.07 -21.22 45.02
CA ASP A 606 -11.79 -21.65 43.65
C ASP A 606 -12.09 -20.55 42.63
N GLY A 607 -11.29 -20.47 41.56
CA GLY A 607 -11.45 -19.54 40.44
C GLY A 607 -11.29 -18.08 40.85
N ALA A 608 -10.35 -17.80 41.76
CA ALA A 608 -10.13 -16.48 42.36
C ALA A 608 -9.70 -15.40 41.35
N ALA A 609 -9.00 -15.78 40.27
CA ALA A 609 -8.55 -14.86 39.22
C ALA A 609 -9.70 -14.15 38.53
N ALA A 610 -10.84 -14.82 38.35
CA ALA A 610 -12.01 -14.25 37.67
C ALA A 610 -12.81 -13.27 38.51
N LYS A 611 -12.49 -13.03 39.80
CA LYS A 611 -13.35 -12.37 40.78
C LYS A 611 -12.70 -11.22 41.52
N VAL A 612 -11.71 -10.58 40.96
CA VAL A 612 -11.06 -9.44 41.61
C VAL A 612 -11.98 -8.21 41.56
N VAL A 613 -12.51 -7.79 42.70
CA VAL A 613 -13.40 -6.63 42.81
C VAL A 613 -12.69 -5.52 43.56
N PRO A 614 -12.64 -4.27 43.05
CA PRO A 614 -12.04 -3.13 43.74
C PRO A 614 -12.66 -2.95 45.13
N GLN A 615 -11.87 -2.52 46.11
CA GLN A 615 -12.28 -2.40 47.49
C GLN A 615 -13.54 -1.52 47.68
N ALA A 616 -13.64 -0.40 46.93
CA ALA A 616 -14.79 0.50 46.95
C ALA A 616 -16.08 -0.19 46.48
N VAL A 617 -15.99 -1.02 45.42
CA VAL A 617 -17.09 -1.79 44.86
C VAL A 617 -17.52 -2.90 45.86
N ALA A 618 -16.54 -3.61 46.42
CA ALA A 618 -16.78 -4.64 47.44
C ALA A 618 -17.45 -4.06 48.69
N ALA A 619 -17.03 -2.88 49.13
CA ALA A 619 -17.67 -2.15 50.23
C ALA A 619 -19.11 -1.74 49.88
N ALA A 620 -19.33 -1.21 48.70
CA ALA A 620 -20.65 -0.82 48.21
C ALA A 620 -21.61 -2.01 48.05
N MET A 621 -21.12 -3.19 47.69
CA MET A 621 -21.91 -4.42 47.56
C MET A 621 -22.43 -4.93 48.90
N LYS A 622 -21.75 -4.63 50.02
CA LYS A 622 -22.23 -4.98 51.38
C LYS A 622 -23.41 -4.12 51.83
N VAL A 623 -23.63 -2.97 51.14
CA VAL A 623 -24.77 -2.09 51.41
C VAL A 623 -26.00 -2.58 50.60
N PRO A 624 -27.18 -2.75 51.24
CA PRO A 624 -28.40 -3.08 50.50
C PRO A 624 -28.62 -2.12 49.31
N LYS A 625 -29.06 -2.65 48.16
CA LYS A 625 -29.19 -1.86 46.92
C LYS A 625 -30.03 -0.59 47.09
N SER A 626 -31.07 -0.66 47.94
CA SER A 626 -31.96 0.47 48.28
C SER A 626 -31.32 1.54 49.16
N GLU A 627 -30.18 1.24 49.79
CA GLU A 627 -29.48 2.11 50.75
C GLU A 627 -28.15 2.63 50.23
N ARG A 628 -27.73 2.22 49.00
CA ARG A 628 -26.51 2.68 48.36
C ARG A 628 -26.61 4.15 47.98
N THR A 629 -25.54 4.91 48.25
CA THR A 629 -25.45 6.27 47.74
C THR A 629 -25.37 6.26 46.19
N PRO A 630 -25.66 7.39 45.50
CA PRO A 630 -25.50 7.49 44.05
C PRO A 630 -24.09 7.09 43.57
N GLU A 631 -23.06 7.47 44.34
CA GLU A 631 -21.64 7.14 44.02
C GLU A 631 -21.39 5.64 44.14
N GLN A 632 -21.91 5.02 45.23
CA GLN A 632 -21.77 3.57 45.44
C GLN A 632 -22.53 2.79 44.35
N HIS A 633 -23.74 3.27 44.00
CA HIS A 633 -24.53 2.66 42.96
C HIS A 633 -23.81 2.72 41.60
N ASN A 634 -23.26 3.91 41.26
CA ASN A 634 -22.50 4.09 40.00
C ASN A 634 -21.21 3.26 39.97
N ALA A 635 -20.49 3.17 41.08
CA ALA A 635 -19.26 2.36 41.16
C ALA A 635 -19.57 0.87 40.90
N VAL A 636 -20.61 0.31 41.52
CA VAL A 636 -21.03 -1.08 41.28
C VAL A 636 -21.54 -1.27 39.85
N LEU A 637 -22.34 -0.34 39.32
CA LEU A 637 -22.88 -0.38 37.96
C LEU A 637 -21.79 -0.36 36.92
N SER A 638 -20.89 0.61 37.01
CA SER A 638 -19.77 0.78 36.06
C SER A 638 -18.85 -0.44 36.07
N PHE A 639 -18.46 -0.92 37.25
CA PHE A 639 -17.62 -2.08 37.38
C PHE A 639 -18.30 -3.36 36.85
N ALA A 640 -19.58 -3.57 37.19
CA ALA A 640 -20.35 -4.74 36.74
C ALA A 640 -20.46 -4.78 35.20
N VAL A 641 -20.84 -3.65 34.60
CA VAL A 641 -20.99 -3.56 33.14
C VAL A 641 -19.62 -3.73 32.44
N LYS A 642 -18.57 -3.05 32.93
CA LYS A 642 -17.22 -3.17 32.46
C LYS A 642 -16.72 -4.62 32.48
N SER A 643 -16.82 -5.29 33.62
CA SER A 643 -16.42 -6.69 33.80
C SER A 643 -17.09 -7.65 32.80
N VAL A 644 -18.42 -7.50 32.60
CA VAL A 644 -19.14 -8.32 31.61
C VAL A 644 -18.72 -7.98 30.19
N ALA A 645 -18.57 -6.69 29.89
CA ALA A 645 -18.16 -6.25 28.56
C ALA A 645 -16.75 -6.75 28.21
N GLU A 646 -15.77 -6.66 29.11
CA GLU A 646 -14.42 -7.20 28.93
C GLU A 646 -14.43 -8.72 28.72
N GLN A 647 -15.22 -9.46 29.52
CA GLN A 647 -15.37 -10.91 29.33
C GLN A 647 -15.95 -11.23 27.95
N ARG A 648 -16.97 -10.50 27.50
CA ARG A 648 -17.58 -10.66 26.19
C ARG A 648 -16.60 -10.30 25.06
N LEU A 649 -15.86 -9.22 25.24
CA LEU A 649 -14.82 -8.78 24.28
C LEU A 649 -13.72 -9.84 24.13
N LYS A 650 -13.24 -10.39 25.26
CA LYS A 650 -12.22 -11.46 25.27
C LYS A 650 -12.72 -12.77 24.63
N ALA A 651 -14.01 -13.03 24.67
CA ALA A 651 -14.61 -14.21 24.05
C ALA A 651 -14.82 -14.08 22.54
N LEU A 652 -14.68 -12.88 21.96
CA LEU A 652 -14.75 -12.69 20.51
C LEU A 652 -13.50 -13.29 19.82
N PRO A 653 -13.65 -13.73 18.57
CA PRO A 653 -12.50 -14.15 17.78
C PRO A 653 -11.42 -13.05 17.71
N PRO A 654 -10.13 -13.41 17.61
CA PRO A 654 -9.08 -12.44 17.42
C PRO A 654 -9.28 -11.69 16.10
N GLN A 655 -8.88 -10.43 16.08
CA GLN A 655 -8.89 -9.62 14.86
C GLN A 655 -7.85 -10.13 13.85
N SER A 656 -8.15 -9.91 12.59
CA SER A 656 -7.21 -10.12 11.49
C SER A 656 -6.44 -8.84 11.23
N SER A 657 -5.19 -8.95 10.75
CA SER A 657 -4.39 -7.80 10.34
C SER A 657 -4.23 -7.73 8.82
N VAL A 658 -4.23 -6.53 8.25
CA VAL A 658 -3.92 -6.29 6.83
C VAL A 658 -2.94 -5.13 6.69
N TYR A 659 -1.95 -5.26 5.80
CA TYR A 659 -1.06 -4.16 5.45
C TYR A 659 -1.79 -3.21 4.50
N ALA A 660 -2.14 -2.02 4.99
CA ALA A 660 -3.05 -1.09 4.32
C ALA A 660 -2.75 0.38 4.65
N ALA A 661 -3.54 1.29 4.10
CA ALA A 661 -3.56 2.69 4.52
C ALA A 661 -3.95 2.76 6.00
N SER A 662 -3.06 3.29 6.82
CA SER A 662 -3.22 3.35 8.27
C SER A 662 -3.35 4.79 8.74
N PRO A 663 -4.37 5.12 9.56
CA PRO A 663 -4.44 6.41 10.23
C PRO A 663 -3.41 6.52 11.36
N TRP A 664 -2.73 5.43 11.68
CA TRP A 664 -1.68 5.36 12.67
C TRP A 664 -0.32 5.38 11.97
N TYR A 665 0.52 6.32 12.33
CA TYR A 665 1.85 6.46 11.77
C TYR A 665 2.89 6.52 12.89
N SER A 666 3.92 5.70 12.77
CA SER A 666 5.09 5.79 13.65
C SER A 666 6.30 6.27 12.85
N ARG A 667 6.84 7.42 13.21
CA ARG A 667 8.18 7.86 12.79
C ARG A 667 9.29 7.10 13.52
N SER A 668 8.92 6.39 14.57
CA SER A 668 9.81 5.57 15.41
C SER A 668 9.19 4.20 15.53
N THR A 669 9.97 3.14 15.44
CA THR A 669 9.54 1.75 15.62
C THR A 669 8.87 1.46 16.98
N LYS A 670 8.75 2.45 17.86
CA LYS A 670 8.30 2.29 19.26
C LYS A 670 6.98 2.99 19.62
N LEU A 671 6.45 3.91 18.81
CA LEU A 671 5.25 4.68 19.16
C LEU A 671 4.33 4.86 17.97
N THR A 672 3.16 4.23 17.99
CA THR A 672 2.05 4.51 17.10
C THR A 672 1.23 5.68 17.63
N GLN A 673 1.09 6.73 16.83
CA GLN A 673 0.22 7.87 17.16
C GLN A 673 -0.80 8.06 16.02
N PRO A 674 -2.05 8.51 16.34
CA PRO A 674 -2.98 8.90 15.30
C PRO A 674 -2.39 10.01 14.44
N MET A 675 -2.48 9.87 13.11
CA MET A 675 -2.08 10.94 12.21
C MET A 675 -3.18 11.96 12.09
N THR A 676 -2.92 13.18 12.54
CA THR A 676 -3.65 14.34 12.02
C THR A 676 -3.12 14.71 10.65
N PRO A 677 -3.98 15.10 9.69
CA PRO A 677 -3.52 15.51 8.37
C PRO A 677 -2.45 16.59 8.44
N GLN A 678 -1.29 16.31 7.89
CA GLN A 678 -0.18 17.25 7.83
C GLN A 678 -0.48 18.39 6.87
N VAL A 679 0.14 19.55 7.11
CA VAL A 679 0.09 20.67 6.16
C VAL A 679 1.01 20.36 4.99
N VAL A 680 0.44 20.19 3.82
CA VAL A 680 1.18 20.05 2.55
C VAL A 680 1.38 21.43 1.95
N ARG A 681 2.57 21.73 1.45
CA ARG A 681 2.88 23.00 0.79
C ARG A 681 3.36 22.74 -0.63
N VAL A 682 3.05 23.65 -1.51
CA VAL A 682 3.64 23.70 -2.85
C VAL A 682 5.14 23.97 -2.68
N LEU A 683 5.97 23.09 -3.21
CA LEU A 683 7.42 23.19 -3.05
C LEU A 683 8.02 23.85 -4.30
N ASN A 684 8.68 25.00 -4.14
CA ASN A 684 9.36 25.65 -5.25
C ASN A 684 10.44 24.72 -5.82
N ARG A 685 10.32 24.38 -7.10
CA ARG A 685 11.17 23.39 -7.80
C ARG A 685 11.24 22.03 -7.10
N GLY A 686 10.21 21.64 -6.38
CA GLY A 686 10.17 20.38 -5.65
C GLY A 686 11.08 20.30 -4.41
N SER A 687 11.70 21.41 -3.98
CA SER A 687 12.59 21.46 -2.84
C SER A 687 11.85 21.65 -1.52
N ILE A 688 12.06 20.71 -0.59
CA ILE A 688 11.49 20.78 0.77
C ILE A 688 12.01 22.00 1.58
N ASP A 689 13.14 22.56 1.19
CA ASP A 689 13.76 23.74 1.83
C ASP A 689 13.14 25.06 1.32
N GLN A 690 12.31 24.98 0.28
CA GLN A 690 11.65 26.13 -0.33
C GLN A 690 10.11 25.98 -0.35
N PRO A 691 9.48 25.82 0.84
CA PRO A 691 8.03 25.67 0.94
C PRO A 691 7.31 26.99 0.59
N GLY A 692 6.35 26.88 -0.33
CA GLY A 692 5.47 27.98 -0.74
C GLY A 692 4.10 27.96 -0.04
N GLU A 693 3.03 28.20 -0.79
CA GLU A 693 1.66 28.25 -0.29
C GLU A 693 1.15 26.90 0.19
N VAL A 694 0.17 26.93 1.08
CA VAL A 694 -0.48 25.70 1.58
C VAL A 694 -1.41 25.16 0.49
N ALA A 695 -1.22 23.87 0.16
CA ALA A 695 -2.09 23.17 -0.77
C ALA A 695 -3.32 22.59 -0.05
N SER A 696 -4.51 22.92 -0.56
CA SER A 696 -5.77 22.29 -0.13
C SER A 696 -5.99 20.97 -0.85
N PRO A 697 -6.65 19.96 -0.23
CA PRO A 697 -6.98 18.71 -0.90
C PRO A 697 -7.76 18.95 -2.19
N GLY A 698 -7.38 18.28 -3.28
CA GLY A 698 -7.97 18.49 -4.59
C GLY A 698 -7.51 17.49 -5.63
N SER A 699 -7.89 17.73 -6.89
CA SER A 699 -7.45 16.96 -8.05
C SER A 699 -7.22 17.90 -9.24
N LEU A 700 -7.22 17.39 -10.46
CA LEU A 700 -6.90 18.14 -11.67
C LEU A 700 -7.93 19.24 -11.95
N SER A 701 -7.50 20.49 -11.97
CA SER A 701 -8.33 21.64 -12.33
C SER A 701 -8.65 21.72 -13.83
N ALA A 702 -7.97 20.95 -14.64
CA ALA A 702 -8.15 20.86 -16.09
C ALA A 702 -9.49 20.25 -16.52
N ILE A 703 -10.26 19.64 -15.63
CA ILE A 703 -11.59 19.07 -15.92
C ILE A 703 -12.66 20.02 -15.37
N PRO A 704 -13.23 20.93 -16.18
CA PRO A 704 -14.08 22.01 -15.67
C PRO A 704 -15.41 21.54 -15.07
N THR A 705 -15.84 20.33 -15.39
CA THR A 705 -17.07 19.72 -14.86
C THR A 705 -16.92 19.16 -13.46
N LEU A 706 -15.69 19.12 -12.92
CA LEU A 706 -15.37 18.55 -11.63
C LEU A 706 -14.59 19.57 -10.77
N PRO A 707 -14.73 19.53 -9.43
CA PRO A 707 -13.99 20.45 -8.56
C PRO A 707 -12.49 20.16 -8.61
N GLY A 708 -11.68 21.17 -8.89
CA GLY A 708 -10.21 21.07 -8.78
C GLY A 708 -9.73 21.13 -7.32
N ARG A 709 -10.52 21.70 -6.42
CA ARG A 709 -10.28 21.77 -4.97
C ARG A 709 -11.53 21.25 -4.27
N PHE A 710 -11.32 20.44 -3.20
CA PHE A 710 -12.43 19.79 -2.52
C PHE A 710 -12.94 20.63 -1.36
N GLU A 711 -14.26 20.85 -1.32
CA GLU A 711 -14.95 21.40 -0.17
C GLU A 711 -15.30 20.25 0.78
N LEU A 712 -14.61 20.17 1.92
CA LEU A 712 -14.74 19.09 2.88
C LEU A 712 -15.55 19.56 4.09
N SER A 713 -16.52 18.75 4.53
CA SER A 713 -17.29 19.01 5.74
C SER A 713 -16.44 18.91 7.01
N ASP A 714 -15.39 18.06 6.97
CA ASP A 714 -14.38 17.93 8.02
C ASP A 714 -13.00 17.74 7.37
N ALA A 715 -12.25 18.83 7.23
CA ALA A 715 -10.91 18.81 6.63
C ALA A 715 -9.85 18.21 7.57
N GLN A 716 -10.13 18.04 8.85
CA GLN A 716 -9.22 17.40 9.82
C GLN A 716 -9.36 15.87 9.83
N ASN A 717 -10.47 15.35 9.35
CA ASN A 717 -10.65 13.92 9.17
C ASN A 717 -10.10 13.50 7.80
N GLU A 718 -9.05 12.68 7.82
CA GLU A 718 -8.35 12.26 6.62
C GLU A 718 -9.22 11.42 5.66
N SER A 719 -10.18 10.63 6.18
CA SER A 719 -11.05 9.79 5.34
C SER A 719 -11.93 10.59 4.40
N PHE A 720 -12.36 11.81 4.79
CA PHE A 720 -13.12 12.71 3.91
C PHE A 720 -12.31 13.19 2.72
N ARG A 721 -10.99 13.36 2.89
CA ARG A 721 -10.08 13.75 1.81
C ARG A 721 -9.99 12.66 0.75
N ARG A 722 -9.77 11.41 1.18
CA ARG A 722 -9.71 10.23 0.29
C ARG A 722 -11.06 9.96 -0.38
N ALA A 723 -12.16 10.10 0.36
CA ALA A 723 -13.50 9.94 -0.16
C ALA A 723 -13.80 10.95 -1.27
N ALA A 724 -13.42 12.22 -1.10
CA ALA A 724 -13.61 13.25 -2.13
C ALA A 724 -12.84 12.92 -3.42
N LEU A 725 -11.59 12.40 -3.33
CA LEU A 725 -10.85 11.95 -4.50
C LEU A 725 -11.50 10.71 -5.14
N ALA A 726 -11.99 9.77 -4.33
CA ALA A 726 -12.68 8.58 -4.83
C ALA A 726 -13.97 8.95 -5.59
N ASP A 727 -14.74 9.91 -5.08
CA ASP A 727 -15.92 10.44 -5.76
C ASP A 727 -15.57 11.21 -7.03
N TRP A 728 -14.48 12.00 -7.03
CA TRP A 728 -13.97 12.66 -8.21
C TRP A 728 -13.58 11.66 -9.32
N LEU A 729 -12.87 10.58 -8.99
CA LEU A 729 -12.52 9.53 -9.93
C LEU A 729 -13.75 8.73 -10.39
N ALA A 730 -14.68 8.45 -9.49
CA ALA A 730 -15.91 7.73 -9.77
C ALA A 730 -16.98 8.57 -10.47
N ALA A 731 -16.83 9.89 -10.53
CA ALA A 731 -17.82 10.81 -11.09
C ALA A 731 -18.18 10.43 -12.54
N ARG A 732 -19.46 10.56 -12.88
CA ARG A 732 -19.98 10.26 -14.23
C ARG A 732 -19.35 11.14 -15.31
N GLU A 733 -19.05 12.38 -14.94
CA GLU A 733 -18.48 13.44 -15.76
C GLU A 733 -16.97 13.28 -15.98
N ASN A 734 -16.30 12.39 -15.23
CA ASN A 734 -14.86 12.18 -15.38
C ASN A 734 -14.56 11.47 -16.71
N PRO A 735 -13.87 12.14 -17.65
CA PRO A 735 -13.62 11.58 -18.98
C PRO A 735 -12.49 10.55 -18.99
N LEU A 736 -11.61 10.57 -17.97
CA LEU A 736 -10.39 9.75 -17.94
C LEU A 736 -10.66 8.34 -17.45
N THR A 737 -11.36 8.18 -16.33
CA THR A 737 -11.49 6.92 -15.59
C THR A 737 -12.08 5.78 -16.44
N ARG A 738 -13.16 6.07 -17.22
CA ARG A 738 -13.80 5.02 -18.04
C ARG A 738 -12.96 4.66 -19.25
N ARG A 739 -12.34 5.65 -19.90
CA ARG A 739 -11.38 5.39 -20.98
C ARG A 739 -10.20 4.56 -20.49
N SER A 740 -9.70 4.85 -19.29
CA SER A 740 -8.56 4.14 -18.69
C SER A 740 -8.84 2.64 -18.52
N VAL A 741 -9.90 2.27 -17.80
CA VAL A 741 -10.21 0.86 -17.56
C VAL A 741 -10.53 0.10 -18.85
N VAL A 742 -11.33 0.69 -19.74
CA VAL A 742 -11.66 0.09 -21.03
C VAL A 742 -10.41 -0.17 -21.86
N ASN A 743 -9.53 0.81 -21.94
CA ASN A 743 -8.27 0.68 -22.68
C ASN A 743 -7.33 -0.38 -22.10
N ARG A 744 -7.28 -0.52 -20.75
CA ARG A 744 -6.50 -1.56 -20.08
C ARG A 744 -7.05 -2.96 -20.36
N VAL A 745 -8.36 -3.15 -20.23
CA VAL A 745 -9.00 -4.43 -20.53
C VAL A 745 -8.78 -4.80 -22.00
N TRP A 746 -8.97 -3.85 -22.91
CA TRP A 746 -8.68 -4.02 -24.33
C TRP A 746 -7.24 -4.46 -24.59
N ALA A 747 -6.27 -3.80 -23.94
CA ALA A 747 -4.85 -4.10 -24.11
C ALA A 747 -4.49 -5.53 -23.68
N LYS A 748 -5.16 -6.06 -22.65
CA LYS A 748 -4.91 -7.44 -22.19
C LYS A 748 -5.43 -8.48 -23.19
N HIS A 749 -6.52 -8.20 -23.92
CA HIS A 749 -7.03 -9.09 -24.95
C HIS A 749 -6.28 -9.00 -26.28
N PHE A 750 -5.93 -7.78 -26.68
CA PHE A 750 -5.31 -7.57 -28.01
C PHE A 750 -3.79 -7.38 -27.95
N GLY A 751 -3.16 -7.49 -26.75
CA GLY A 751 -1.74 -7.26 -26.55
C GLY A 751 -1.33 -5.78 -26.70
N ARG A 752 -2.28 -4.89 -27.05
CA ARG A 752 -2.10 -3.47 -27.28
C ARG A 752 -3.37 -2.71 -26.96
N GLY A 753 -3.25 -1.55 -26.29
CA GLY A 753 -4.39 -0.66 -26.07
C GLY A 753 -4.89 0.00 -27.34
N ILE A 754 -6.13 0.48 -27.33
CA ILE A 754 -6.62 1.42 -28.35
C ILE A 754 -5.74 2.68 -28.31
N CYS A 755 -5.39 3.15 -27.13
CA CYS A 755 -4.27 4.04 -26.86
C CYS A 755 -3.11 3.23 -26.27
N ASP A 756 -1.90 3.31 -26.86
CA ASP A 756 -0.78 2.46 -26.50
C ASP A 756 -0.16 2.75 -25.13
N THR A 757 -0.25 3.99 -24.67
CA THR A 757 0.29 4.45 -23.40
C THR A 757 -0.74 4.28 -22.29
N LEU A 758 -0.75 3.09 -21.64
CA LEU A 758 -1.80 2.72 -20.70
C LEU A 758 -1.84 3.56 -19.42
N ASN A 759 -0.73 4.19 -19.01
CA ASN A 759 -0.65 5.06 -17.84
C ASN A 759 -0.60 6.54 -18.19
N ASP A 760 -0.58 6.88 -19.50
CA ASP A 760 -0.41 8.26 -19.94
C ASP A 760 -1.34 8.56 -21.13
N PHE A 761 -2.41 9.30 -20.84
CA PHE A 761 -3.35 9.86 -21.80
C PHE A 761 -3.08 11.34 -22.07
N GLY A 762 -1.97 11.87 -21.56
CA GLY A 762 -1.49 13.22 -21.80
C GLY A 762 -0.93 13.40 -23.22
N ARG A 763 -0.43 14.59 -23.50
CA ARG A 763 0.12 14.97 -24.82
C ARG A 763 1.44 14.27 -25.15
N MET A 764 2.14 13.72 -24.15
CA MET A 764 3.31 12.85 -24.33
C MET A 764 2.91 11.39 -24.59
N GLY A 765 1.66 11.04 -24.30
CA GLY A 765 1.08 9.74 -24.59
C GLY A 765 0.70 9.58 -26.06
N GLY A 766 0.25 8.35 -26.38
CA GLY A 766 -0.21 8.01 -27.72
C GLY A 766 -1.60 8.53 -28.03
N GLU A 767 -1.91 8.73 -29.32
CA GLU A 767 -3.28 8.92 -29.77
C GLU A 767 -4.00 7.59 -29.99
N PRO A 768 -5.30 7.52 -29.65
CA PRO A 768 -6.09 6.32 -29.89
C PRO A 768 -6.16 5.94 -31.36
N SER A 769 -5.92 4.66 -31.69
CA SER A 769 -6.08 4.15 -33.05
C SER A 769 -7.54 4.21 -33.53
N HIS A 770 -8.48 4.05 -32.60
CA HIS A 770 -9.94 4.07 -32.81
C HIS A 770 -10.61 4.96 -31.76
N PRO A 771 -10.51 6.29 -31.86
CA PRO A 771 -11.00 7.19 -30.81
C PRO A 771 -12.50 7.07 -30.57
N GLN A 772 -13.32 6.95 -31.64
CA GLN A 772 -14.74 6.77 -31.51
C GLN A 772 -15.13 5.43 -30.86
N LEU A 773 -14.38 4.36 -31.09
CA LEU A 773 -14.60 3.09 -30.42
C LEU A 773 -14.28 3.19 -28.93
N LEU A 774 -13.17 3.86 -28.56
CA LEU A 774 -12.80 4.08 -27.16
C LEU A 774 -13.88 4.85 -26.41
N ASP A 775 -14.38 5.93 -27.00
CA ASP A 775 -15.45 6.74 -26.41
C ASP A 775 -16.77 5.97 -26.33
N TRP A 776 -17.13 5.22 -27.36
CA TRP A 776 -18.33 4.39 -27.36
C TRP A 776 -18.27 3.33 -26.26
N LEU A 777 -17.15 2.62 -26.14
CA LEU A 777 -16.94 1.61 -25.10
C LEU A 777 -16.94 2.22 -23.69
N ALA A 778 -16.33 3.40 -23.51
CA ALA A 778 -16.30 4.10 -22.22
C ALA A 778 -17.71 4.53 -21.77
N VAL A 779 -18.54 5.02 -22.70
CA VAL A 779 -19.95 5.37 -22.42
C VAL A 779 -20.79 4.12 -22.19
N TRP A 780 -20.63 3.09 -23.01
CA TRP A 780 -21.34 1.81 -22.85
C TRP A 780 -21.00 1.16 -21.50
N PHE A 781 -19.71 1.11 -21.13
CA PHE A 781 -19.26 0.59 -19.85
C PHE A 781 -19.88 1.34 -18.66
N ARG A 782 -20.01 2.68 -18.79
CA ARG A 782 -20.62 3.53 -17.77
C ARG A 782 -22.13 3.33 -17.65
N ASP A 783 -22.84 3.32 -18.78
CA ASP A 783 -24.30 3.51 -18.86
C ASP A 783 -25.09 2.20 -19.05
N ASP A 784 -24.56 1.27 -19.83
CA ASP A 784 -25.25 0.01 -20.14
C ASP A 784 -24.74 -1.15 -19.30
N ALA A 785 -23.40 -1.26 -19.13
CA ALA A 785 -22.78 -2.29 -18.32
C ALA A 785 -22.69 -1.93 -16.83
N ASN A 786 -23.06 -0.70 -16.44
CA ASN A 786 -23.00 -0.22 -15.04
C ASN A 786 -21.64 -0.46 -14.36
N GLY A 787 -20.54 -0.37 -15.13
CA GLY A 787 -19.19 -0.59 -14.66
C GLY A 787 -18.80 -2.06 -14.45
N SER A 788 -19.53 -3.00 -15.02
CA SER A 788 -19.22 -4.44 -15.02
C SER A 788 -18.03 -4.75 -15.93
N VAL A 789 -16.95 -5.26 -15.36
CA VAL A 789 -15.77 -5.69 -16.14
C VAL A 789 -16.06 -7.00 -16.87
N LYS A 790 -16.85 -7.90 -16.31
CA LYS A 790 -17.26 -9.16 -16.96
C LYS A 790 -18.08 -8.91 -18.22
N GLU A 791 -19.01 -7.96 -18.20
CA GLU A 791 -19.77 -7.57 -19.39
C GLU A 791 -18.87 -6.96 -20.47
N LEU A 792 -17.85 -6.19 -20.08
CA LEU A 792 -16.86 -5.68 -21.04
C LEU A 792 -16.05 -6.80 -21.71
N HIS A 793 -15.61 -7.80 -20.94
CA HIS A 793 -14.96 -9.00 -21.49
C HIS A 793 -15.90 -9.71 -22.47
N ARG A 794 -17.13 -9.94 -22.06
CA ARG A 794 -18.13 -10.61 -22.87
C ARG A 794 -18.35 -9.88 -24.20
N LEU A 795 -18.51 -8.56 -24.17
CA LEU A 795 -18.67 -7.73 -25.38
C LEU A 795 -17.45 -7.84 -26.31
N ILE A 796 -16.24 -7.75 -25.76
CA ILE A 796 -15.00 -7.84 -26.55
C ILE A 796 -14.85 -9.23 -27.16
N MET A 797 -14.97 -10.29 -26.35
CA MET A 797 -14.67 -11.67 -26.78
C MET A 797 -15.72 -12.25 -27.73
N THR A 798 -16.97 -11.76 -27.69
CA THR A 798 -18.02 -12.14 -28.67
C THR A 798 -17.90 -11.42 -30.01
N SER A 799 -17.01 -10.38 -30.11
CA SER A 799 -16.78 -9.71 -31.39
C SER A 799 -16.06 -10.60 -32.42
N GLN A 800 -16.36 -10.42 -33.70
CA GLN A 800 -15.60 -11.04 -34.79
C GLN A 800 -14.15 -10.59 -34.79
N THR A 801 -13.88 -9.36 -34.32
CA THR A 801 -12.54 -8.77 -34.18
C THR A 801 -11.64 -9.59 -33.25
N TYR A 802 -12.17 -10.04 -32.10
CA TYR A 802 -11.44 -10.92 -31.17
C TYR A 802 -11.26 -12.33 -31.75
N GLN A 803 -12.25 -12.83 -32.49
CA GLN A 803 -12.25 -14.18 -33.05
C GLN A 803 -11.36 -14.34 -34.29
N ARG A 804 -10.73 -13.27 -34.79
CA ARG A 804 -9.83 -13.33 -35.95
C ARG A 804 -8.63 -14.25 -35.71
N SER A 805 -8.13 -14.85 -36.79
CA SER A 805 -6.86 -15.59 -36.77
C SER A 805 -5.66 -14.66 -36.74
N CYS A 806 -4.52 -15.18 -36.25
CA CYS A 806 -3.23 -14.49 -36.24
C CYS A 806 -2.48 -14.57 -37.58
N GLN A 807 -3.08 -15.17 -38.61
CA GLN A 807 -2.44 -15.40 -39.91
C GLN A 807 -1.99 -14.09 -40.54
N LEU A 808 -0.75 -14.11 -41.07
CA LEU A 808 -0.20 -12.98 -41.81
C LEU A 808 -0.77 -12.96 -43.23
N HIS A 809 -1.18 -11.79 -43.66
CA HIS A 809 -1.58 -11.50 -45.01
C HIS A 809 -0.62 -10.46 -45.58
N GLU A 810 0.17 -10.80 -46.57
CA GLU A 810 1.29 -10.01 -47.10
C GLU A 810 0.87 -8.55 -47.39
N LYS A 811 -0.21 -8.39 -48.20
CA LYS A 811 -0.72 -7.07 -48.59
C LYS A 811 -1.14 -6.20 -47.40
N ALA A 812 -1.79 -6.78 -46.39
CA ALA A 812 -2.20 -6.07 -45.19
C ALA A 812 -1.00 -5.79 -44.27
N GLY A 813 -0.03 -6.73 -44.19
CA GLY A 813 1.20 -6.57 -43.44
C GLY A 813 2.09 -5.43 -43.95
N HIS A 814 2.07 -5.13 -45.24
CA HIS A 814 2.80 -3.96 -45.77
C HIS A 814 2.12 -2.62 -45.44
N ARG A 815 0.77 -2.57 -45.38
CA ARG A 815 0.01 -1.34 -45.10
C ARG A 815 -0.09 -1.03 -43.61
N ASP A 816 -0.26 -2.02 -42.77
CA ASP A 816 -0.36 -1.91 -41.32
C ASP A 816 0.49 -3.00 -40.62
N PRO A 817 1.82 -2.89 -40.67
CA PRO A 817 2.74 -3.92 -40.15
C PRO A 817 2.54 -4.15 -38.66
N ASN A 818 2.19 -3.12 -37.93
CA ASN A 818 1.98 -3.15 -36.48
C ASN A 818 0.54 -3.55 -36.09
N ASN A 819 -0.31 -3.91 -37.05
CA ASN A 819 -1.70 -4.29 -36.83
C ASN A 819 -2.49 -3.29 -35.95
N ARG A 820 -2.26 -1.99 -36.11
CA ARG A 820 -2.96 -0.94 -35.40
C ARG A 820 -4.47 -0.91 -35.71
N LEU A 821 -4.84 -1.34 -36.89
CA LEU A 821 -6.22 -1.37 -37.37
C LEU A 821 -6.92 -2.69 -37.10
N LEU A 822 -6.24 -3.66 -36.46
CA LEU A 822 -6.78 -4.95 -36.05
C LEU A 822 -7.33 -5.80 -37.22
N TRP A 823 -6.66 -5.81 -38.37
CA TRP A 823 -7.05 -6.66 -39.51
C TRP A 823 -6.85 -8.17 -39.24
N ARG A 824 -6.03 -8.53 -38.23
CA ARG A 824 -5.84 -9.87 -37.66
C ARG A 824 -5.82 -9.83 -36.13
N MET A 825 -5.82 -10.97 -35.47
CA MET A 825 -5.47 -11.05 -34.03
C MET A 825 -3.95 -10.93 -33.85
N ASN A 826 -3.52 -10.36 -32.72
CA ASN A 826 -2.12 -10.34 -32.35
C ASN A 826 -1.74 -11.65 -31.66
N ARG A 827 -0.58 -12.20 -32.02
CA ARG A 827 0.05 -13.29 -31.29
C ARG A 827 0.80 -12.69 -30.10
N HIS A 828 0.72 -13.31 -28.93
CA HIS A 828 1.49 -12.93 -27.76
C HIS A 828 2.08 -14.15 -27.05
N SER A 829 3.22 -13.99 -26.36
CA SER A 829 3.80 -15.03 -25.52
C SER A 829 3.00 -15.19 -24.22
N LEU A 830 3.04 -16.38 -23.63
CA LEU A 830 2.59 -16.57 -22.27
C LEU A 830 3.42 -15.68 -21.33
N ASP A 831 2.74 -15.07 -20.35
CA ASP A 831 3.47 -14.45 -19.24
C ASP A 831 4.05 -15.52 -18.30
N ALA A 832 5.00 -15.13 -17.46
CA ALA A 832 5.72 -16.02 -16.56
C ALA A 832 4.80 -16.87 -15.67
N GLU A 833 3.73 -16.27 -15.16
CA GLU A 833 2.76 -16.96 -14.30
C GLU A 833 1.94 -17.97 -15.08
N SER A 834 1.46 -17.61 -16.27
CA SER A 834 0.69 -18.53 -17.12
C SER A 834 1.54 -19.67 -17.62
N PHE A 835 2.82 -19.45 -17.94
CA PHE A 835 3.75 -20.52 -18.30
C PHE A 835 3.90 -21.50 -17.14
N ARG A 836 4.22 -21.01 -15.95
CA ARG A 836 4.42 -21.86 -14.77
C ARG A 836 3.15 -22.64 -14.41
N ASP A 837 2.02 -21.96 -14.33
CA ASP A 837 0.74 -22.58 -13.95
C ASP A 837 0.28 -23.60 -15.02
N ALA A 838 0.55 -23.36 -16.32
CA ALA A 838 0.29 -24.31 -17.38
C ALA A 838 1.14 -25.58 -17.26
N VAL A 839 2.44 -25.44 -16.96
CA VAL A 839 3.33 -26.58 -16.72
C VAL A 839 2.85 -27.42 -15.52
N LEU A 840 2.43 -26.76 -14.42
CA LEU A 840 1.84 -27.43 -13.26
C LEU A 840 0.55 -28.18 -13.62
N GLN A 841 -0.35 -27.56 -14.38
CA GLN A 841 -1.60 -28.19 -14.78
C GLN A 841 -1.38 -29.40 -15.71
N ILE A 842 -0.51 -29.27 -16.69
CA ILE A 842 -0.21 -30.33 -17.67
C ILE A 842 0.47 -31.52 -17.00
N SER A 843 1.42 -31.26 -16.11
CA SER A 843 2.05 -32.33 -15.31
C SER A 843 1.09 -32.97 -14.30
N GLY A 844 -0.05 -32.30 -13.98
CA GLY A 844 -1.06 -32.77 -13.05
C GLY A 844 -0.73 -32.52 -11.58
N ARG A 845 0.12 -31.52 -11.32
CA ARG A 845 0.56 -31.13 -9.96
C ARG A 845 -0.11 -29.86 -9.43
N ILE A 846 -0.85 -29.14 -10.28
CA ILE A 846 -1.42 -27.83 -9.88
C ILE A 846 -2.35 -27.95 -8.67
N ASP A 847 -2.07 -27.15 -7.65
CA ASP A 847 -2.98 -26.92 -6.52
C ASP A 847 -3.81 -25.67 -6.80
N LEU A 848 -5.13 -25.87 -6.87
CA LEU A 848 -6.11 -24.84 -7.15
C LEU A 848 -6.76 -24.24 -5.89
N THR A 849 -6.19 -24.49 -4.70
CA THR A 849 -6.63 -23.86 -3.44
C THR A 849 -6.48 -22.35 -3.56
N MET A 850 -7.56 -21.63 -3.25
CA MET A 850 -7.59 -20.17 -3.32
C MET A 850 -7.30 -19.54 -1.96
N TYR A 851 -6.88 -18.26 -2.01
CA TYR A 851 -6.70 -17.36 -0.87
C TYR A 851 -5.62 -17.78 0.15
N GLY A 852 -5.42 -16.94 1.14
CA GLY A 852 -4.52 -17.18 2.25
C GLY A 852 -3.09 -16.70 2.02
N PRO A 853 -2.19 -16.92 2.98
CA PRO A 853 -0.82 -16.42 2.95
C PRO A 853 -0.05 -16.83 1.69
N GLY A 854 0.86 -15.97 1.27
CA GLY A 854 1.78 -16.25 0.17
C GLY A 854 2.74 -17.40 0.48
N ILE A 855 3.16 -18.12 -0.57
CA ILE A 855 4.09 -19.23 -0.46
C ILE A 855 5.49 -18.77 -0.85
N GLN A 856 6.44 -18.96 0.04
CA GLN A 856 7.86 -18.71 -0.21
C GLN A 856 8.44 -19.85 -1.06
N GLN A 857 8.95 -19.52 -2.24
CA GLN A 857 9.62 -20.49 -3.14
C GLN A 857 11.13 -20.19 -3.24
N PHE A 858 11.73 -19.98 -2.09
CA PHE A 858 13.15 -19.73 -1.87
C PHE A 858 13.52 -20.11 -0.45
N THR A 859 14.79 -20.36 -0.18
CA THR A 859 15.32 -20.37 1.18
C THR A 859 15.84 -18.99 1.55
N GLN A 860 15.81 -18.64 2.83
CA GLN A 860 16.15 -17.31 3.31
C GLN A 860 17.27 -17.38 4.34
N SER A 861 18.30 -16.55 4.18
CA SER A 861 19.37 -16.31 5.16
C SER A 861 19.44 -14.84 5.58
N LYS A 862 20.23 -14.58 6.63
CA LYS A 862 20.43 -13.22 7.12
C LYS A 862 21.33 -12.45 6.14
N GLY A 863 20.80 -11.44 5.50
CA GLY A 863 21.54 -10.55 4.61
C GLY A 863 22.06 -9.29 5.31
N ALA A 864 22.47 -8.32 4.50
CA ALA A 864 22.94 -7.03 4.97
C ALA A 864 21.77 -6.20 5.50
N GLN A 865 21.98 -5.45 6.57
CA GLN A 865 20.99 -4.64 7.26
C GLN A 865 19.73 -5.47 7.60
N ALA A 866 18.55 -5.10 7.13
CA ALA A 866 17.31 -5.84 7.35
C ALA A 866 16.85 -6.61 6.08
N THR A 867 17.52 -6.43 4.94
CA THR A 867 17.21 -7.14 3.70
C THR A 867 17.85 -8.53 3.73
N PRO A 868 17.08 -9.62 3.57
CA PRO A 868 17.62 -10.96 3.57
C PRO A 868 18.34 -11.31 2.27
N GLU A 869 19.10 -12.39 2.28
CA GLU A 869 19.53 -13.08 1.08
C GLU A 869 18.54 -14.18 0.75
N LEU A 870 18.12 -14.27 -0.52
CA LEU A 870 17.19 -15.29 -1.02
C LEU A 870 17.91 -16.23 -1.97
N ASP A 871 17.76 -17.52 -1.72
CA ASP A 871 18.28 -18.57 -2.59
C ASP A 871 17.10 -19.33 -3.22
N TYR A 872 16.83 -19.05 -4.49
CA TYR A 872 15.77 -19.69 -5.28
C TYR A 872 16.17 -21.09 -5.78
N ASP A 873 17.47 -21.37 -5.93
CA ASP A 873 17.96 -22.66 -6.42
C ASP A 873 17.89 -23.75 -5.34
N ALA A 874 17.94 -23.34 -4.07
CA ALA A 874 17.81 -24.26 -2.94
C ALA A 874 16.35 -24.67 -2.63
N PHE A 875 15.37 -24.22 -3.41
CA PHE A 875 13.97 -24.55 -3.16
C PHE A 875 13.62 -25.99 -3.60
N ASP A 876 12.92 -26.72 -2.73
CA ASP A 876 12.46 -28.08 -3.02
C ASP A 876 11.20 -28.11 -3.89
N TRP A 877 11.35 -28.33 -5.20
CA TRP A 877 10.25 -28.43 -6.17
C TRP A 877 9.37 -29.68 -6.00
N THR A 878 9.78 -30.67 -5.16
CA THR A 878 8.98 -31.84 -4.88
C THR A 878 7.94 -31.60 -3.80
N SER A 879 8.08 -30.54 -3.02
CA SER A 879 7.19 -30.15 -1.94
C SER A 879 5.76 -29.85 -2.42
N GLU A 880 4.76 -30.08 -1.56
CA GLU A 880 3.36 -29.77 -1.89
C GLU A 880 3.13 -28.27 -2.14
N VAL A 881 3.83 -27.42 -1.39
CA VAL A 881 3.71 -25.97 -1.54
C VAL A 881 4.19 -25.46 -2.90
N ALA A 882 5.08 -26.21 -3.59
CA ALA A 882 5.53 -25.88 -4.94
C ALA A 882 4.41 -25.93 -6.00
N ALA A 883 3.34 -26.66 -5.72
CA ALA A 883 2.23 -26.92 -6.64
C ALA A 883 1.21 -25.77 -6.76
N ARG A 884 1.26 -24.81 -5.85
CA ARG A 884 0.25 -23.75 -5.78
C ARG A 884 0.38 -22.75 -6.92
N ARG A 885 -0.75 -22.16 -7.34
CA ARG A 885 -0.79 -21.16 -8.42
C ARG A 885 0.12 -19.96 -8.14
N ASN A 886 0.71 -19.42 -9.21
CA ASN A 886 1.70 -18.35 -9.12
C ASN A 886 1.19 -17.05 -8.47
N ILE A 887 -0.11 -16.76 -8.56
CA ILE A 887 -0.71 -15.59 -7.88
C ILE A 887 -0.52 -15.62 -6.36
N TYR A 888 -0.30 -16.80 -5.77
CA TYR A 888 -0.09 -17.02 -4.34
C TYR A 888 1.39 -17.15 -3.95
N ARG A 889 2.33 -16.91 -4.86
CA ARG A 889 3.75 -16.81 -4.49
C ARG A 889 4.02 -15.51 -3.75
N VAL A 890 4.91 -15.58 -2.77
CA VAL A 890 5.54 -14.37 -2.20
C VAL A 890 6.39 -13.72 -3.28
N VAL A 891 6.13 -12.46 -3.56
CA VAL A 891 6.90 -11.67 -4.50
C VAL A 891 7.72 -10.61 -3.75
N TRP A 892 9.05 -10.75 -3.85
CA TRP A 892 10.00 -9.84 -3.23
C TRP A 892 10.24 -8.65 -4.15
N ARG A 893 10.19 -7.41 -3.61
CA ARG A 893 10.28 -6.20 -4.43
C ARG A 893 11.71 -5.94 -4.91
N GLY A 894 12.69 -5.98 -3.99
CA GLY A 894 14.09 -5.66 -4.27
C GLY A 894 14.92 -6.85 -4.74
N ILE A 895 14.41 -8.07 -4.68
CA ILE A 895 15.13 -9.29 -5.02
C ILE A 895 14.29 -10.12 -5.99
N ALA A 896 14.56 -9.97 -7.27
CA ALA A 896 13.83 -10.66 -8.33
C ALA A 896 14.08 -12.18 -8.29
N ASP A 897 13.04 -12.96 -8.66
CA ASP A 897 13.19 -14.39 -8.98
C ASP A 897 13.82 -14.51 -10.38
N PRO A 898 15.04 -15.07 -10.54
CA PRO A 898 15.75 -15.11 -11.81
C PRO A 898 14.99 -15.86 -12.92
N PHE A 899 14.23 -16.91 -12.55
CA PHE A 899 13.44 -17.65 -13.52
C PHE A 899 12.26 -16.82 -14.03
N MET A 900 11.52 -16.19 -13.13
CA MET A 900 10.39 -15.35 -13.51
C MET A 900 10.83 -14.11 -14.28
N GLU A 901 11.94 -13.47 -13.89
CA GLU A 901 12.55 -12.34 -14.59
C GLU A 901 12.95 -12.71 -16.02
N SER A 902 13.51 -13.92 -16.22
CA SER A 902 13.83 -14.41 -17.56
C SER A 902 12.61 -14.54 -18.47
N LEU A 903 11.42 -14.62 -17.92
CA LEU A 903 10.11 -14.69 -18.60
C LEU A 903 9.38 -13.33 -18.61
N ASP A 904 10.10 -12.23 -18.51
CA ASP A 904 9.57 -10.86 -18.53
C ASP A 904 8.60 -10.56 -17.36
N PHE A 905 8.81 -11.16 -16.19
CA PHE A 905 8.09 -10.74 -14.98
C PHE A 905 8.45 -9.27 -14.65
N PRO A 906 7.47 -8.43 -14.29
CA PRO A 906 7.74 -7.00 -14.14
C PRO A 906 8.62 -6.67 -12.94
N ASP A 907 9.36 -5.58 -13.02
CA ASP A 907 9.99 -4.94 -11.88
C ASP A 907 8.89 -4.38 -10.96
N LEU A 908 8.83 -4.88 -9.72
CA LEU A 908 7.83 -4.49 -8.73
C LEU A 908 8.13 -3.15 -8.03
N GLY A 909 9.26 -2.54 -8.33
CA GLY A 909 9.58 -1.16 -7.95
C GLY A 909 8.84 -0.12 -8.81
N LEU A 910 8.31 -0.55 -9.97
CA LEU A 910 7.66 0.31 -10.95
C LEU A 910 6.21 -0.10 -11.20
N LEU A 911 5.38 0.87 -11.60
CA LEU A 911 4.05 0.60 -12.11
C LEU A 911 4.15 -0.09 -13.47
N ALA A 912 3.64 -1.32 -13.61
CA ALA A 912 3.73 -2.11 -14.83
C ALA A 912 2.35 -2.36 -15.48
N PRO A 913 1.71 -1.35 -16.08
CA PRO A 913 0.42 -1.51 -16.75
C PRO A 913 0.52 -2.40 -17.99
N LYS A 914 1.71 -2.45 -18.58
CA LYS A 914 2.07 -3.26 -19.75
C LYS A 914 3.36 -4.02 -19.44
N ARG A 915 3.37 -5.31 -19.67
CA ARG A 915 4.59 -6.12 -19.58
C ARG A 915 5.35 -6.11 -20.89
N SER A 916 6.67 -6.18 -20.80
CA SER A 916 7.51 -6.48 -21.94
C SER A 916 7.26 -7.91 -22.43
N HIS A 917 7.49 -8.15 -23.69
CA HIS A 917 7.46 -9.48 -24.30
C HIS A 917 8.74 -9.62 -25.14
N SER A 918 9.71 -10.31 -24.58
CA SER A 918 10.96 -10.59 -25.27
C SER A 918 10.96 -12.00 -25.89
N VAL A 919 11.81 -12.22 -26.85
CA VAL A 919 12.18 -13.54 -27.35
C VAL A 919 13.70 -13.59 -27.34
N SER A 920 14.27 -14.07 -26.27
CA SER A 920 15.72 -14.05 -26.04
C SER A 920 16.31 -15.46 -25.90
N ALA A 921 17.61 -15.57 -26.17
CA ALA A 921 18.35 -16.80 -25.90
C ALA A 921 18.37 -17.14 -24.40
N LEU A 922 18.37 -16.13 -23.51
CA LEU A 922 18.32 -16.32 -22.07
C LEU A 922 17.00 -16.98 -21.66
N GLN A 923 15.87 -16.51 -22.21
CA GLN A 923 14.55 -17.08 -21.97
C GLN A 923 14.47 -18.54 -22.42
N ALA A 924 15.00 -18.85 -23.61
CA ALA A 924 15.07 -20.23 -24.12
C ALA A 924 15.95 -21.13 -23.25
N LEU A 925 17.07 -20.62 -22.72
CA LEU A 925 17.94 -21.35 -21.80
C LEU A 925 17.26 -21.56 -20.44
N ALA A 926 16.61 -20.56 -19.89
CA ALA A 926 15.88 -20.65 -18.63
C ALA A 926 14.76 -21.68 -18.71
N THR A 927 13.90 -21.62 -19.72
CA THR A 927 12.80 -22.59 -19.91
C THR A 927 13.29 -24.00 -20.24
N PHE A 928 14.53 -24.15 -20.68
CA PHE A 928 15.13 -25.46 -20.98
C PHE A 928 15.91 -26.08 -19.80
N ASN A 929 16.55 -25.27 -18.94
CA ASN A 929 17.47 -25.76 -17.91
C ASN A 929 17.02 -25.54 -16.46
N ASN A 930 15.98 -24.72 -16.23
CA ASN A 930 15.52 -24.47 -14.88
C ASN A 930 14.95 -25.73 -14.19
N ASP A 931 15.28 -25.94 -12.93
CA ASP A 931 14.92 -27.14 -12.16
C ASP A 931 13.40 -27.35 -12.05
N PHE A 932 12.61 -26.28 -12.02
CA PHE A 932 11.15 -26.37 -12.10
C PHE A 932 10.70 -27.09 -13.38
N VAL A 933 11.26 -26.70 -14.54
CA VAL A 933 10.88 -27.29 -15.83
C VAL A 933 11.41 -28.71 -15.97
N LEU A 934 12.63 -28.97 -15.48
CA LEU A 934 13.22 -30.30 -15.44
C LEU A 934 12.36 -31.25 -14.59
N HIS A 935 12.05 -30.86 -13.36
CA HIS A 935 11.21 -31.64 -12.44
C HIS A 935 9.83 -31.98 -13.03
N HIS A 936 9.11 -30.98 -13.54
CA HIS A 936 7.77 -31.20 -14.07
C HIS A 936 7.75 -31.96 -15.41
N SER A 937 8.84 -31.92 -16.18
CA SER A 937 9.03 -32.77 -17.35
C SER A 937 9.17 -34.25 -16.97
N GLU A 938 9.87 -34.55 -15.89
CA GLU A 938 9.98 -35.89 -15.32
C GLU A 938 8.63 -36.38 -14.75
N VAL A 939 7.93 -35.51 -13.99
CA VAL A 939 6.59 -35.82 -13.45
C VAL A 939 5.62 -36.16 -14.58
N LEU A 940 5.60 -35.38 -15.67
CA LEU A 940 4.75 -35.67 -16.83
C LEU A 940 5.16 -36.98 -17.51
N ALA A 941 6.44 -37.22 -17.72
CA ALA A 941 6.96 -38.45 -18.32
C ALA A 941 6.58 -39.70 -17.51
N ASN A 942 6.72 -39.62 -16.19
CA ASN A 942 6.35 -40.69 -15.28
C ASN A 942 4.84 -40.98 -15.33
N LYS A 943 4.00 -39.93 -15.32
CA LYS A 943 2.55 -40.02 -15.47
C LYS A 943 2.14 -40.72 -16.78
N LEU A 944 2.79 -40.34 -17.89
CA LEU A 944 2.53 -40.91 -19.20
C LEU A 944 3.00 -42.38 -19.29
N SER A 945 4.17 -42.68 -18.73
CA SER A 945 4.70 -44.05 -18.71
C SER A 945 3.86 -45.00 -17.86
N ALA A 946 3.29 -44.52 -16.77
CA ALA A 946 2.37 -45.30 -15.94
C ALA A 946 1.02 -45.61 -16.67
N LYS A 947 0.57 -44.72 -17.58
CA LYS A 947 -0.70 -44.84 -18.27
C LYS A 947 -0.60 -45.57 -19.61
N PHE A 948 0.52 -45.43 -20.32
CA PHE A 948 0.71 -45.96 -21.69
C PHE A 948 1.98 -46.77 -21.82
N SER A 949 1.87 -47.96 -22.40
CA SER A 949 2.97 -48.91 -22.55
C SER A 949 3.88 -48.64 -23.76
N THR A 950 3.41 -47.86 -24.75
CA THR A 950 4.19 -47.57 -25.95
C THR A 950 4.64 -46.13 -26.05
N SER A 951 5.88 -45.87 -26.48
CA SER A 951 6.38 -44.52 -26.70
C SER A 951 5.48 -43.72 -27.70
N ARG A 952 4.86 -44.39 -28.64
CA ARG A 952 3.96 -43.78 -29.62
C ARG A 952 2.70 -43.21 -28.94
N ASP A 953 2.10 -43.94 -28.00
CA ASP A 953 0.91 -43.49 -27.27
C ASP A 953 1.29 -42.42 -26.23
N GLN A 954 2.47 -42.54 -25.58
CA GLN A 954 3.00 -41.54 -24.65
C GLN A 954 3.21 -40.19 -25.35
N ILE A 955 3.83 -40.19 -26.53
CA ILE A 955 4.05 -38.97 -27.34
C ILE A 955 2.73 -38.37 -27.82
N ARG A 956 1.82 -39.23 -28.26
CA ARG A 956 0.48 -38.76 -28.68
C ARG A 956 -0.24 -38.03 -27.57
N GLU A 957 -0.26 -38.60 -26.35
CA GLU A 957 -0.90 -37.96 -25.20
C GLU A 957 -0.13 -36.73 -24.72
N ALA A 958 1.21 -36.73 -24.74
CA ALA A 958 2.01 -35.53 -24.46
C ALA A 958 1.62 -34.36 -25.39
N CYS A 959 1.52 -34.61 -26.70
CA CYS A 959 1.07 -33.57 -27.64
C CYS A 959 -0.39 -33.14 -27.41
N ARG A 960 -1.27 -34.06 -27.02
CA ARG A 960 -2.66 -33.73 -26.67
C ARG A 960 -2.73 -32.82 -25.44
N LEU A 961 -1.91 -33.07 -24.42
CA LEU A 961 -1.88 -32.28 -23.20
C LEU A 961 -1.23 -30.91 -23.43
N VAL A 962 -0.09 -30.84 -24.15
CA VAL A 962 0.69 -29.61 -24.34
C VAL A 962 0.15 -28.75 -25.48
N TYR A 963 -0.16 -29.36 -26.65
CA TYR A 963 -0.59 -28.65 -27.86
C TYR A 963 -2.10 -28.71 -28.12
N LEU A 964 -2.83 -29.48 -27.31
CA LEU A 964 -4.28 -29.66 -27.45
C LEU A 964 -4.67 -30.27 -28.82
N ARG A 965 -3.77 -31.04 -29.43
CA ARG A 965 -3.94 -31.69 -30.72
C ARG A 965 -3.12 -32.98 -30.84
N GLU A 966 -3.49 -33.81 -31.81
CA GLU A 966 -2.65 -34.95 -32.21
C GLU A 966 -1.36 -34.50 -32.92
N PRO A 967 -0.25 -35.23 -32.73
CA PRO A 967 0.97 -34.93 -33.48
C PRO A 967 0.79 -35.22 -34.97
N ARG A 968 1.35 -34.38 -35.84
CA ARG A 968 1.39 -34.60 -37.29
C ARG A 968 2.27 -35.82 -37.58
N SER A 969 2.07 -36.49 -38.76
CA SER A 969 2.82 -37.68 -39.10
C SER A 969 4.35 -37.53 -39.03
N GLY A 970 4.92 -36.47 -39.64
CA GLY A 970 6.34 -36.20 -39.60
C GLY A 970 6.85 -35.81 -38.19
N GLU A 971 6.06 -35.02 -37.45
CA GLU A 971 6.35 -34.62 -36.09
C GLU A 971 6.43 -35.83 -35.12
N ARG A 972 5.50 -36.80 -35.30
CA ARG A 972 5.45 -38.03 -34.56
C ARG A 972 6.74 -38.88 -34.71
N GLU A 973 7.23 -39.04 -35.92
CA GLU A 973 8.46 -39.79 -36.19
C GLU A 973 9.71 -39.07 -35.65
N MET A 974 9.76 -37.75 -35.74
CA MET A 974 10.86 -37.01 -35.13
C MET A 974 10.87 -37.13 -33.60
N LEU A 975 9.69 -36.96 -32.97
CA LEU A 975 9.57 -37.09 -31.49
C LEU A 975 9.86 -38.53 -31.03
N LEU A 976 9.48 -39.59 -31.79
CA LEU A 976 9.81 -40.99 -31.51
C LEU A 976 11.34 -41.18 -31.54
N THR A 977 12.00 -40.71 -32.57
CA THR A 977 13.47 -40.79 -32.68
C THR A 977 14.17 -40.09 -31.54
N TYR A 978 13.69 -38.91 -31.19
CA TYR A 978 14.22 -38.12 -30.07
C TYR A 978 13.97 -38.80 -28.72
N THR A 979 12.77 -39.33 -28.48
CA THR A 979 12.41 -40.03 -27.24
C THR A 979 13.25 -41.30 -27.06
N ASN A 980 13.45 -42.07 -28.13
CA ASN A 980 14.28 -43.31 -28.06
C ASN A 980 15.76 -43.01 -27.74
N LYS A 981 16.24 -41.82 -28.11
CA LYS A 981 17.64 -41.42 -27.88
C LYS A 981 17.85 -40.74 -26.52
N HIS A 982 16.90 -39.87 -26.10
CA HIS A 982 17.05 -38.94 -24.97
C HIS A 982 16.07 -39.18 -23.81
N GLY A 983 15.10 -40.09 -24.00
CA GLY A 983 14.05 -40.35 -23.02
C GLY A 983 12.81 -39.48 -23.14
N LEU A 984 11.73 -39.92 -22.48
CA LEU A 984 10.43 -39.26 -22.54
C LEU A 984 10.43 -37.90 -21.79
N ALA A 985 11.18 -37.79 -20.66
CA ALA A 985 11.30 -36.55 -19.91
C ALA A 985 11.94 -35.43 -20.74
N ALA A 986 13.00 -35.75 -21.52
CA ALA A 986 13.60 -34.79 -22.45
C ALA A 986 12.62 -34.36 -23.55
N THR A 987 11.76 -35.28 -24.01
CA THR A 987 10.71 -34.97 -24.99
C THR A 987 9.65 -34.04 -24.38
N CYS A 988 9.18 -34.28 -23.16
CA CYS A 988 8.25 -33.41 -22.46
C CYS A 988 8.83 -31.99 -22.28
N ARG A 989 10.12 -31.88 -21.91
CA ARG A 989 10.85 -30.61 -21.81
C ARG A 989 10.92 -29.89 -23.16
N LEU A 990 11.17 -30.62 -24.26
CA LEU A 990 11.20 -30.03 -25.61
C LEU A 990 9.81 -29.46 -25.99
N LEU A 991 8.72 -30.13 -25.61
CA LEU A 991 7.35 -29.67 -25.87
C LEU A 991 7.07 -28.38 -25.10
N PHE A 992 7.45 -28.28 -23.82
CA PHE A 992 7.28 -27.06 -23.02
C PHE A 992 8.09 -25.87 -23.54
N ASN A 993 9.20 -26.11 -24.24
CA ASN A 993 10.05 -25.06 -24.82
C ASN A 993 9.69 -24.71 -26.27
N SER A 994 8.63 -25.27 -26.80
CA SER A 994 8.22 -25.02 -28.19
C SER A 994 7.42 -23.73 -28.36
N ASN A 995 7.53 -23.09 -29.50
CA ASN A 995 6.74 -21.89 -29.83
C ASN A 995 5.22 -22.15 -29.79
N GLU A 996 4.77 -23.36 -30.12
CA GLU A 996 3.34 -23.69 -30.08
C GLU A 996 2.79 -23.74 -28.64
N PHE A 997 3.64 -24.06 -27.67
CA PHE A 997 3.28 -23.97 -26.26
C PHE A 997 3.43 -22.55 -25.72
N MET A 998 4.55 -21.89 -26.04
CA MET A 998 4.91 -20.57 -25.48
C MET A 998 4.03 -19.43 -25.97
N PHE A 999 3.39 -19.56 -27.15
CA PHE A 999 2.61 -18.47 -27.73
C PHE A 999 1.12 -18.81 -27.80
N VAL A 1000 0.31 -17.77 -27.65
CA VAL A 1000 -1.15 -17.78 -27.86
C VAL A 1000 -1.43 -17.08 -29.19
N ASP A 1001 -2.12 -17.80 -30.09
CA ASP A 1001 -2.53 -17.34 -31.42
C ASP A 1001 -3.90 -16.69 -31.41
#